data_cace5903c6d8c583e7f780d113c41a37
#
_entry.id   cace5903c6d8c583e7f780d113c41a37
#
_cell.length_a   1.000
_cell.length_b   1.000
_cell.length_c   1.000
_cell.angle_alpha   90.00
_cell.angle_beta   90.00
_cell.angle_gamma   90.00
#
_symmetry.space_group_name_H-M   'P 1'
#
loop_
_entity.id
_entity.type
_entity.pdbx_description
1 polymer ?
#
loop_
_entity_poly.entity_id
_entity_poly.type
_entity_poly.pdbx_seq_one_letter_code
_entity_poly.pdbx_strand_id
1 'polypeptide(L)'
;FEIGLWQGVDGSRIMAVMDAHNYTTKWRYEDLSHSKYLQDIAQSNPLNAVYHYYGTGDTGGAPTIESVRALELGLQGNGPVEIISATSDRLYKDYLPYSSHPELPVWNGELLMDVHATGCYTSQAAMKLYNRRNEQLADAAERSAVAADWLGAVPYPREVLTEAWKRFIWHQFHDDLTGTSLPRAYEFSWNDELISLKQFGDVLTTSVGAVSRGLDTDVKGLPVVLYNAAGFEVSDVVEVTLPLEGSKFTVYDDKGVRVPSQVLGTQQGQTRLLVEATVPAAGYAVYDIRKGGQPKAPAIKAGAWGLENSVYKLTLDANGDISSIVDKRHGRELVAAGKSIRLAFFPQNESYSWPAWEILKKTVDASPQAITGEVKVSVAEEGPLRASVCVERTLGDSRFRQWITLREGAQADRIDLVNDIDWQSSNALLKAEFPLSVSNPEAVYDLGVGSVARGNNTATAYEVYAQQWADLTDADGSYGVSVLNDSKYGWDKPADNTLRLTLLHTPATKGGYAYQNKQDFGHHTFTYSIVGHAGDYRAGGAVRKAEVLNQPLRAFVAPRHGGVLGRSFSLASSQNPNVALRALKQAEDSDEYVVRFYETSGLGSQQAVVGFAAQIVDARELNGVEDVVGDAEFSGRELRFEVGPFGMKTFRVKLAKPARALTPAAEAAVELPYNVKTASYNPFRSDANFDGKGCSYAAELLPSRIVYGGVGFEMGDPAAENGVKCRRDTIDLPRGRYGKLYLLAASTMYDTQAVFTVDGKEHTALVPYYGGFIGQWGHTGHTEPYLKDAQVAFVGTHKHDMIRNEDRPYEFTYMFRIGLDIPEGARQLVLPDDPRIVVFAATVAEDPAGGIGAACDLLRVQLPVKGADASQAGRRNLLYGKPVVERSGEVNASERAECATDEDVSTSGAITAMPNPSCWGWISDGRPRSGVGMSCTLRSKPWTTSQRSTPCRCAGAPAKSGKRWTRSTTTRPSKPTGFFRSP
;
A
#
# COMPACT_ATOMS: atom_id res chain seq x y z
N PHE A 1 -7.80 -18.58 29.91
CA PHE A 1 -8.87 -18.01 30.76
C PHE A 1 -10.00 -17.45 29.90
N GLU A 2 -11.22 -17.38 30.42
CA GLU A 2 -12.34 -16.78 29.69
C GLU A 2 -12.34 -15.26 29.78
N ILE A 3 -12.09 -14.71 30.99
CA ILE A 3 -11.94 -13.29 31.26
C ILE A 3 -10.64 -13.05 32.02
N GLY A 4 -9.84 -12.10 31.58
CA GLY A 4 -8.58 -11.78 32.21
C GLY A 4 -8.01 -10.45 31.75
N LEU A 5 -6.74 -10.22 32.02
CA LEU A 5 -5.99 -9.06 31.56
C LEU A 5 -4.93 -9.49 30.56
N TRP A 6 -4.89 -8.82 29.42
CA TRP A 6 -3.82 -8.95 28.43
C TRP A 6 -2.80 -7.84 28.65
N GLN A 7 -1.54 -8.21 28.86
CA GLN A 7 -0.44 -7.28 29.06
C GLN A 7 0.38 -7.14 27.78
N GLY A 8 0.49 -5.91 27.30
CA GLY A 8 1.32 -5.55 26.14
C GLY A 8 2.82 -5.53 26.47
N VAL A 9 3.65 -5.37 25.42
CA VAL A 9 5.12 -5.33 25.53
C VAL A 9 5.66 -4.15 26.36
N ASP A 10 4.88 -3.07 26.44
CA ASP A 10 5.15 -1.88 27.26
C ASP A 10 4.69 -2.01 28.73
N GLY A 11 4.10 -3.16 29.10
CA GLY A 11 3.52 -3.41 30.41
C GLY A 11 2.10 -2.91 30.61
N SER A 12 1.50 -2.19 29.66
CA SER A 12 0.10 -1.77 29.66
C SER A 12 -0.83 -2.96 29.69
N ARG A 13 -1.95 -2.83 30.41
CA ARG A 13 -2.94 -3.91 30.56
C ARG A 13 -4.32 -3.49 30.10
N ILE A 14 -4.99 -4.39 29.40
CA ILE A 14 -6.39 -4.24 29.01
C ILE A 14 -7.15 -5.52 29.37
N MET A 15 -8.44 -5.39 29.73
CA MET A 15 -9.28 -6.57 29.89
C MET A 15 -9.47 -7.27 28.54
N ALA A 16 -9.36 -8.59 28.57
CA ALA A 16 -9.59 -9.45 27.42
C ALA A 16 -10.61 -10.54 27.76
N VAL A 17 -11.51 -10.79 26.83
CA VAL A 17 -12.40 -11.96 26.84
C VAL A 17 -11.93 -12.88 25.72
N MET A 18 -11.32 -14.00 26.09
CA MET A 18 -10.68 -14.92 25.14
C MET A 18 -11.66 -15.93 24.54
N ASP A 19 -12.72 -16.23 25.24
CA ASP A 19 -13.78 -17.14 24.80
C ASP A 19 -15.17 -16.56 25.13
N ALA A 20 -15.69 -15.80 24.17
CA ALA A 20 -17.07 -15.32 24.24
C ALA A 20 -18.06 -16.36 23.67
N HIS A 21 -17.63 -17.60 23.58
CA HIS A 21 -18.33 -18.72 22.95
C HIS A 21 -18.62 -18.50 21.45
N ASN A 22 -19.48 -19.30 20.87
CA ASN A 22 -19.74 -19.25 19.45
C ASN A 22 -20.50 -17.96 19.07
N TYR A 23 -19.90 -17.11 18.22
CA TYR A 23 -20.49 -15.88 17.71
C TYR A 23 -21.71 -16.11 16.77
N THR A 24 -22.02 -17.36 16.41
CA THR A 24 -23.23 -17.77 15.69
C THR A 24 -24.31 -18.35 16.62
N THR A 25 -24.31 -17.98 17.88
CA THR A 25 -25.20 -18.56 18.87
C THR A 25 -26.67 -18.29 18.56
N LYS A 26 -27.46 -19.36 18.52
CA LYS A 26 -28.92 -19.35 18.39
C LYS A 26 -29.56 -19.90 19.66
N TRP A 27 -30.17 -19.01 20.42
CA TRP A 27 -30.89 -19.40 21.59
C TRP A 27 -32.24 -20.04 21.21
N ARG A 28 -32.65 -21.04 21.98
CA ARG A 28 -33.98 -21.60 21.86
C ARG A 28 -34.97 -20.83 22.75
N TYR A 29 -36.25 -21.08 22.57
CA TYR A 29 -37.32 -20.44 23.31
C TYR A 29 -37.34 -20.89 24.78
N GLU A 30 -36.51 -20.22 25.62
CA GLU A 30 -36.35 -20.52 27.06
C GLU A 30 -36.03 -19.25 27.83
N ASP A 31 -36.30 -19.25 29.14
CA ASP A 31 -35.87 -18.19 30.03
C ASP A 31 -34.38 -18.34 30.34
N LEU A 32 -33.55 -17.49 29.75
CA LEU A 32 -32.09 -17.53 29.89
C LEU A 32 -31.61 -17.27 31.33
N SER A 33 -32.44 -16.63 32.21
CA SER A 33 -32.09 -16.43 33.60
C SER A 33 -32.00 -17.74 34.42
N HIS A 34 -32.58 -18.79 33.91
CA HIS A 34 -32.51 -20.16 34.46
C HIS A 34 -31.53 -21.07 33.70
N SER A 35 -30.75 -20.53 32.76
CA SER A 35 -29.81 -21.31 31.99
C SER A 35 -28.66 -21.82 32.87
N LYS A 36 -28.63 -23.15 33.08
CA LYS A 36 -27.53 -23.83 33.78
C LYS A 36 -26.18 -23.59 33.06
N TYR A 37 -26.21 -23.58 31.75
CA TYR A 37 -25.02 -23.32 30.93
C TYR A 37 -24.44 -21.93 31.19
N LEU A 38 -25.23 -20.85 31.18
CA LEU A 38 -24.77 -19.51 31.48
C LEU A 38 -24.30 -19.37 32.93
N GLN A 39 -25.01 -20.04 33.88
CA GLN A 39 -24.61 -20.08 35.28
C GLN A 39 -23.21 -20.71 35.46
N ASP A 40 -23.00 -21.89 34.85
CA ASP A 40 -21.74 -22.61 34.99
C ASP A 40 -20.55 -21.79 34.41
N ILE A 41 -20.73 -21.15 33.26
CA ILE A 41 -19.73 -20.31 32.63
C ILE A 41 -19.47 -19.06 33.51
N ALA A 42 -20.50 -18.36 33.98
CA ALA A 42 -20.29 -17.20 34.83
C ALA A 42 -19.52 -17.57 36.10
N GLN A 43 -19.80 -18.73 36.69
CA GLN A 43 -19.14 -19.23 37.90
C GLN A 43 -17.72 -19.75 37.65
N SER A 44 -17.33 -19.98 36.41
CA SER A 44 -15.99 -20.49 36.03
C SER A 44 -14.91 -19.39 36.07
N ASN A 45 -15.28 -18.11 36.16
CA ASN A 45 -14.33 -16.98 36.16
C ASN A 45 -14.48 -16.11 37.43
N PRO A 46 -13.44 -15.37 37.82
CA PRO A 46 -13.42 -14.61 39.06
C PRO A 46 -14.49 -13.52 39.16
N LEU A 47 -14.99 -12.98 38.08
CA LEU A 47 -15.98 -11.90 38.08
C LEU A 47 -17.40 -12.40 38.21
N ASN A 48 -17.65 -13.69 38.17
CA ASN A 48 -18.98 -14.31 38.07
C ASN A 48 -19.85 -13.69 36.95
N ALA A 49 -19.23 -13.32 35.85
CA ALA A 49 -19.86 -12.68 34.72
C ALA A 49 -19.44 -13.40 33.42
N VAL A 50 -20.30 -13.34 32.43
CA VAL A 50 -20.01 -13.85 31.09
C VAL A 50 -20.44 -12.84 30.05
N TYR A 51 -19.61 -12.66 29.05
CA TYR A 51 -19.92 -11.93 27.84
C TYR A 51 -20.25 -12.95 26.73
N HIS A 52 -21.45 -12.88 26.21
CA HIS A 52 -21.93 -13.86 25.25
C HIS A 52 -22.61 -13.20 24.06
N TYR A 53 -22.21 -13.57 22.86
CA TYR A 53 -22.85 -13.10 21.64
C TYR A 53 -24.21 -13.80 21.43
N TYR A 54 -25.12 -13.11 20.76
CA TYR A 54 -26.29 -13.72 20.15
C TYR A 54 -26.51 -13.13 18.76
N GLY A 55 -26.83 -13.96 17.80
CA GLY A 55 -27.02 -13.52 16.43
C GLY A 55 -26.54 -14.53 15.40
N THR A 56 -26.30 -14.01 14.21
CA THR A 56 -25.83 -14.77 13.06
C THR A 56 -24.46 -14.24 12.63
N GLY A 57 -23.43 -15.04 12.84
CA GLY A 57 -22.10 -14.80 12.31
C GLY A 57 -21.87 -15.58 11.02
N ASP A 58 -20.74 -15.40 10.35
CA ASP A 58 -20.24 -16.14 9.21
C ASP A 58 -21.03 -15.96 7.90
N THR A 59 -22.34 -16.03 7.98
CA THR A 59 -23.22 -15.96 6.80
C THR A 59 -23.96 -14.63 6.67
N GLY A 60 -23.74 -13.72 7.60
CA GLY A 60 -24.49 -12.47 7.71
C GLY A 60 -25.96 -12.68 8.10
N GLY A 61 -26.65 -11.63 8.45
CA GLY A 61 -28.06 -11.66 8.80
C GLY A 61 -28.35 -11.04 10.17
N ALA A 62 -29.54 -11.34 10.69
CA ALA A 62 -30.03 -10.87 11.98
C ALA A 62 -30.17 -12.04 12.97
N PRO A 63 -30.25 -11.77 14.29
CA PRO A 63 -30.66 -12.77 15.26
C PRO A 63 -31.98 -13.40 14.89
N THR A 64 -32.16 -14.71 15.18
CA THR A 64 -33.45 -15.38 14.97
C THR A 64 -34.50 -14.82 15.92
N ILE A 65 -35.78 -14.88 15.52
CA ILE A 65 -36.90 -14.45 16.36
C ILE A 65 -36.89 -15.23 17.70
N GLU A 66 -36.56 -16.53 17.66
CA GLU A 66 -36.44 -17.36 18.86
C GLU A 66 -35.35 -16.85 19.80
N SER A 67 -34.18 -16.46 19.28
CA SER A 67 -33.08 -15.89 20.08
C SER A 67 -33.48 -14.58 20.77
N VAL A 68 -34.15 -13.68 20.02
CA VAL A 68 -34.64 -12.41 20.58
C VAL A 68 -35.66 -12.65 21.69
N ARG A 69 -36.60 -13.58 21.50
CA ARG A 69 -37.60 -13.92 22.51
C ARG A 69 -37.01 -14.61 23.74
N ALA A 70 -36.03 -15.48 23.56
CA ALA A 70 -35.28 -16.05 24.68
C ALA A 70 -34.60 -14.99 25.52
N LEU A 71 -33.98 -14.01 24.85
CA LEU A 71 -33.37 -12.87 25.51
C LEU A 71 -34.42 -12.01 26.24
N GLU A 72 -35.59 -11.71 25.64
CA GLU A 72 -36.68 -10.97 26.28
C GLU A 72 -37.21 -11.69 27.54
N LEU A 73 -37.33 -13.00 27.50
CA LEU A 73 -37.71 -13.81 28.67
C LEU A 73 -36.64 -13.75 29.76
N GLY A 74 -35.38 -13.87 29.38
CA GLY A 74 -34.25 -13.77 30.30
C GLY A 74 -34.15 -12.43 31.00
N LEU A 75 -34.36 -11.32 30.28
CA LEU A 75 -34.36 -9.94 30.81
C LEU A 75 -35.44 -9.70 31.85
N GLN A 76 -36.54 -10.46 31.79
CA GLN A 76 -37.67 -10.39 32.71
C GLN A 76 -37.63 -11.55 33.75
N GLY A 77 -36.70 -12.46 33.58
CA GLY A 77 -36.59 -13.65 34.40
C GLY A 77 -36.14 -13.35 35.84
N ASN A 78 -36.35 -14.31 36.72
CA ASN A 78 -35.97 -14.24 38.13
C ASN A 78 -35.07 -15.41 38.54
N GLY A 79 -34.40 -16.01 37.59
CA GLY A 79 -33.48 -17.12 37.82
C GLY A 79 -32.15 -16.67 38.48
N PRO A 80 -31.24 -17.61 38.70
CA PRO A 80 -29.97 -17.35 39.34
C PRO A 80 -28.97 -16.51 38.50
N VAL A 81 -29.27 -16.29 37.23
CA VAL A 81 -28.44 -15.50 36.32
C VAL A 81 -29.16 -14.23 35.93
N GLU A 82 -28.58 -13.07 36.24
CA GLU A 82 -29.04 -11.79 35.69
C GLU A 82 -28.67 -11.69 34.21
N ILE A 83 -29.64 -11.44 33.36
CA ILE A 83 -29.46 -11.25 31.91
C ILE A 83 -29.54 -9.75 31.61
N ILE A 84 -28.50 -9.24 30.92
CA ILE A 84 -28.40 -7.84 30.49
C ILE A 84 -28.17 -7.83 28.98
N SER A 85 -29.03 -7.13 28.24
CA SER A 85 -28.74 -6.81 26.85
C SER A 85 -27.85 -5.58 26.78
N ALA A 86 -26.66 -5.70 26.22
CA ALA A 86 -25.66 -4.66 26.29
C ALA A 86 -24.88 -4.52 25.00
N THR A 87 -24.21 -3.37 24.83
CA THR A 87 -23.19 -3.16 23.81
C THR A 87 -21.92 -3.92 24.19
N SER A 88 -21.08 -4.24 23.19
CA SER A 88 -19.87 -5.05 23.38
C SER A 88 -18.84 -4.45 24.36
N ASP A 89 -18.86 -3.15 24.57
CA ASP A 89 -17.95 -2.42 25.47
C ASP A 89 -18.42 -2.37 26.93
N ARG A 90 -19.67 -2.78 27.23
CA ARG A 90 -20.29 -2.66 28.54
C ARG A 90 -19.51 -3.43 29.61
N LEU A 91 -19.20 -4.70 29.37
CA LEU A 91 -18.43 -5.52 30.30
C LEU A 91 -17.11 -4.87 30.69
N TYR A 92 -16.38 -4.35 29.72
CA TYR A 92 -15.06 -3.72 29.94
C TYR A 92 -15.18 -2.45 30.77
N LYS A 93 -16.22 -1.66 30.59
CA LYS A 93 -16.47 -0.41 31.32
C LYS A 93 -16.94 -0.66 32.75
N ASP A 94 -17.76 -1.69 32.99
CA ASP A 94 -18.31 -1.99 34.28
C ASP A 94 -17.25 -2.42 35.31
N TYR A 95 -16.09 -2.94 34.84
CA TYR A 95 -14.99 -3.40 35.71
C TYR A 95 -13.77 -2.45 35.73
N LEU A 96 -13.92 -1.20 35.32
CA LEU A 96 -12.87 -0.18 35.50
C LEU A 96 -12.81 0.34 36.95
N PRO A 97 -11.63 0.68 37.47
CA PRO A 97 -10.30 0.38 36.91
C PRO A 97 -9.92 -1.09 37.15
N TYR A 98 -9.28 -1.71 36.17
CA TYR A 98 -8.90 -3.14 36.26
C TYR A 98 -7.92 -3.47 37.40
N SER A 99 -7.20 -2.47 37.89
CA SER A 99 -6.33 -2.61 39.07
C SER A 99 -7.09 -2.97 40.36
N SER A 100 -8.42 -2.75 40.42
CA SER A 100 -9.30 -3.14 41.51
C SER A 100 -9.65 -4.63 41.51
N HIS A 101 -9.25 -5.37 40.52
CA HIS A 101 -9.56 -6.79 40.31
C HIS A 101 -8.26 -7.63 40.27
N PRO A 102 -7.55 -7.76 41.38
CA PRO A 102 -6.28 -8.51 41.44
C PRO A 102 -6.47 -10.03 41.20
N GLU A 103 -7.73 -10.53 41.28
CA GLU A 103 -8.11 -11.90 41.03
C GLU A 103 -8.11 -12.26 39.53
N LEU A 104 -8.09 -11.26 38.63
CA LEU A 104 -8.09 -11.52 37.20
C LEU A 104 -6.75 -12.12 36.74
N PRO A 105 -6.74 -13.24 36.02
CA PRO A 105 -5.51 -13.80 35.47
C PRO A 105 -4.91 -12.84 34.45
N VAL A 106 -3.59 -12.78 34.40
CA VAL A 106 -2.84 -11.96 33.44
C VAL A 106 -2.20 -12.85 32.40
N TRP A 107 -2.54 -12.59 31.12
CA TRP A 107 -1.80 -13.13 29.98
C TRP A 107 -0.74 -12.12 29.53
N ASN A 108 0.52 -12.54 29.62
CA ASN A 108 1.64 -11.73 29.14
C ASN A 108 2.22 -12.41 27.91
N GLY A 109 2.15 -11.75 26.76
CA GLY A 109 2.66 -12.25 25.49
C GLY A 109 1.67 -12.09 24.35
N GLU A 110 1.97 -12.79 23.25
CA GLU A 110 1.22 -12.69 22.00
C GLU A 110 -0.01 -13.60 21.99
N LEU A 111 -0.95 -13.23 21.13
CA LEU A 111 -2.04 -14.08 20.67
C LEU A 111 -1.70 -14.57 19.25
N LEU A 112 -0.73 -15.47 19.15
CA LEU A 112 -0.33 -16.06 17.88
C LEU A 112 -1.47 -16.90 17.30
N MET A 113 -1.67 -16.76 16.00
CA MET A 113 -2.53 -17.67 15.25
C MET A 113 -1.82 -19.02 15.08
N ASP A 114 -2.57 -20.08 15.22
CA ASP A 114 -2.09 -21.47 15.04
C ASP A 114 -2.42 -22.00 13.62
N VAL A 115 -2.46 -23.29 13.48
CA VAL A 115 -2.62 -24.04 12.21
C VAL A 115 -3.64 -23.42 11.25
N HIS A 116 -4.79 -22.99 11.76
CA HIS A 116 -5.87 -22.48 10.91
C HIS A 116 -5.53 -21.16 10.21
N ALA A 117 -4.67 -20.33 10.78
CA ALA A 117 -4.47 -18.99 10.28
C ALA A 117 -3.00 -18.64 9.95
N THR A 118 -2.10 -19.62 9.98
CA THR A 118 -0.67 -19.45 9.67
C THR A 118 -0.40 -19.01 8.24
N GLY A 119 -1.26 -19.36 7.28
CA GLY A 119 -1.17 -18.91 5.88
C GLY A 119 -1.53 -17.45 5.69
N CYS A 120 -2.31 -16.87 6.61
CA CYS A 120 -2.76 -15.48 6.53
C CYS A 120 -1.62 -14.45 6.54
N TYR A 121 -0.46 -14.80 7.09
CA TYR A 121 0.72 -13.93 7.05
C TYR A 121 1.29 -13.75 5.64
N THR A 122 0.95 -14.64 4.69
CA THR A 122 1.56 -14.64 3.34
C THR A 122 0.55 -14.63 2.21
N SER A 123 -0.59 -15.30 2.33
CA SER A 123 -1.61 -15.43 1.27
C SER A 123 -1.97 -14.10 0.63
N GLN A 124 -2.08 -14.07 -0.70
CA GLN A 124 -2.28 -12.85 -1.49
C GLN A 124 -1.19 -11.81 -1.22
N ALA A 125 0.05 -12.15 -1.53
CA ALA A 125 1.24 -11.33 -1.30
C ALA A 125 1.14 -9.91 -1.88
N ALA A 126 0.36 -9.72 -2.95
CA ALA A 126 0.08 -8.41 -3.52
C ALA A 126 -0.66 -7.49 -2.54
N MET A 127 -1.60 -8.01 -1.73
CA MET A 127 -2.29 -7.21 -0.70
C MET A 127 -1.32 -6.72 0.36
N LYS A 128 -0.40 -7.58 0.82
CA LYS A 128 0.66 -7.20 1.76
C LYS A 128 1.58 -6.12 1.20
N LEU A 129 1.91 -6.23 -0.08
CA LEU A 129 2.75 -5.25 -0.78
C LEU A 129 2.07 -3.87 -0.86
N TYR A 130 0.81 -3.83 -1.31
CA TYR A 130 0.07 -2.58 -1.41
C TYR A 130 -0.23 -1.97 -0.05
N ASN A 131 -0.59 -2.78 0.95
CA ASN A 131 -0.74 -2.33 2.33
C ASN A 131 0.54 -1.62 2.83
N ARG A 132 1.73 -2.26 2.70
CA ARG A 132 2.99 -1.66 3.12
C ARG A 132 3.31 -0.36 2.36
N ARG A 133 3.07 -0.32 1.07
CA ARG A 133 3.32 0.89 0.26
C ARG A 133 2.37 2.02 0.63
N ASN A 134 1.10 1.73 0.89
CA ASN A 134 0.16 2.73 1.37
C ASN A 134 0.58 3.28 2.74
N GLU A 135 0.97 2.43 3.72
CA GLU A 135 1.52 2.88 5.01
C GLU A 135 2.67 3.87 4.83
N GLN A 136 3.65 3.50 4.00
CA GLN A 136 4.85 4.30 3.76
C GLN A 136 4.54 5.63 3.09
N LEU A 137 3.68 5.61 2.08
CA LEU A 137 3.38 6.80 1.28
C LEU A 137 2.42 7.74 2.01
N ALA A 138 1.48 7.21 2.81
CA ALA A 138 0.61 7.97 3.69
C ALA A 138 1.42 8.77 4.71
N ASP A 139 2.34 8.11 5.45
CA ASP A 139 3.26 8.76 6.38
C ASP A 139 4.04 9.91 5.71
N ALA A 140 4.62 9.64 4.54
CA ALA A 140 5.40 10.63 3.81
C ALA A 140 4.53 11.81 3.32
N ALA A 141 3.31 11.54 2.85
CA ALA A 141 2.37 12.54 2.38
C ALA A 141 1.89 13.44 3.52
N GLU A 142 1.48 12.87 4.66
CA GLU A 142 1.03 13.65 5.81
C GLU A 142 2.13 14.55 6.37
N ARG A 143 3.34 14.01 6.57
CA ARG A 143 4.49 14.78 7.11
C ARG A 143 4.88 15.92 6.18
N SER A 144 4.88 15.72 4.86
CA SER A 144 5.15 16.80 3.91
C SER A 144 4.00 17.81 3.84
N ALA A 145 2.73 17.36 3.98
CA ALA A 145 1.56 18.23 4.00
C ALA A 145 1.56 19.17 5.21
N VAL A 146 1.97 18.69 6.41
CA VAL A 146 2.15 19.54 7.59
C VAL A 146 3.21 20.63 7.33
N ALA A 147 4.32 20.29 6.70
CA ALA A 147 5.34 21.28 6.38
C ALA A 147 4.83 22.36 5.40
N ALA A 148 4.11 21.96 4.37
CA ALA A 148 3.52 22.85 3.37
C ALA A 148 2.44 23.76 3.97
N ASP A 149 1.58 23.21 4.82
CA ASP A 149 0.51 23.94 5.53
C ASP A 149 1.10 24.94 6.54
N TRP A 150 2.03 24.49 7.39
CA TRP A 150 2.67 25.37 8.37
C TRP A 150 3.40 26.56 7.70
N LEU A 151 4.04 26.31 6.54
CA LEU A 151 4.69 27.37 5.76
C LEU A 151 3.67 28.31 5.07
N GLY A 152 2.39 27.97 5.04
CA GLY A 152 1.33 28.73 4.36
C GLY A 152 1.36 28.56 2.84
N ALA A 153 2.05 27.56 2.32
CA ALA A 153 2.23 27.33 0.89
C ALA A 153 1.01 26.68 0.22
N VAL A 154 0.40 25.69 0.90
CA VAL A 154 -0.84 25.02 0.50
C VAL A 154 -1.54 24.50 1.76
N PRO A 155 -2.87 24.62 1.89
CA PRO A 155 -3.60 24.09 3.04
C PRO A 155 -3.45 22.56 3.15
N TYR A 156 -3.49 22.05 4.40
CA TYR A 156 -3.47 20.60 4.66
C TYR A 156 -4.67 19.92 3.96
N PRO A 157 -4.46 18.94 3.08
CA PRO A 157 -5.52 18.37 2.24
C PRO A 157 -6.31 17.29 3.00
N ARG A 158 -6.99 17.69 4.08
CA ARG A 158 -7.71 16.83 5.02
C ARG A 158 -8.65 15.84 4.33
N GLU A 159 -9.51 16.32 3.43
CA GLU A 159 -10.52 15.49 2.76
C GLU A 159 -9.90 14.38 1.93
N VAL A 160 -8.90 14.70 1.09
CA VAL A 160 -8.22 13.72 0.23
C VAL A 160 -7.49 12.69 1.08
N LEU A 161 -6.79 13.12 2.14
CA LEU A 161 -6.10 12.21 3.05
C LEU A 161 -7.08 11.31 3.80
N THR A 162 -8.18 11.87 4.33
CA THR A 162 -9.19 11.08 5.05
C THR A 162 -9.81 10.01 4.16
N GLU A 163 -10.18 10.35 2.93
CA GLU A 163 -10.76 9.39 1.99
C GLU A 163 -9.74 8.32 1.52
N ALA A 164 -8.48 8.72 1.32
CA ALA A 164 -7.42 7.77 1.00
C ALA A 164 -7.15 6.81 2.18
N TRP A 165 -7.10 7.33 3.42
CA TRP A 165 -6.95 6.52 4.64
C TRP A 165 -8.13 5.56 4.84
N LYS A 166 -9.38 6.03 4.73
CA LYS A 166 -10.57 5.16 4.85
C LYS A 166 -10.53 4.02 3.86
N ARG A 167 -10.22 4.32 2.60
CA ARG A 167 -10.14 3.31 1.53
C ARG A 167 -9.02 2.31 1.81
N PHE A 168 -7.85 2.76 2.20
CA PHE A 168 -6.72 1.92 2.55
C PHE A 168 -7.02 1.03 3.77
N ILE A 169 -7.50 1.61 4.89
CA ILE A 169 -7.77 0.86 6.13
C ILE A 169 -8.91 -0.14 5.93
N TRP A 170 -9.89 0.13 5.05
CA TRP A 170 -10.94 -0.81 4.72
C TRP A 170 -10.39 -2.16 4.28
N HIS A 171 -9.28 -2.15 3.52
CA HIS A 171 -8.64 -3.37 3.01
C HIS A 171 -7.72 -4.06 4.03
N GLN A 172 -7.66 -3.56 5.27
CA GLN A 172 -7.11 -4.30 6.41
C GLN A 172 -8.15 -5.23 7.06
N PHE A 173 -9.35 -5.36 6.46
CA PHE A 173 -10.39 -6.28 6.87
C PHE A 173 -9.87 -7.73 6.93
N HIS A 174 -10.41 -8.53 7.91
CA HIS A 174 -9.85 -9.83 8.29
C HIS A 174 -9.83 -10.91 7.18
N ASP A 175 -10.62 -10.79 6.11
CA ASP A 175 -10.55 -11.68 4.94
C ASP A 175 -9.83 -11.04 3.75
N ASP A 176 -9.56 -9.74 3.77
CA ASP A 176 -8.93 -9.05 2.65
C ASP A 176 -7.41 -9.03 2.79
N LEU A 177 -6.87 -8.35 3.81
CA LEU A 177 -5.43 -8.33 4.05
C LEU A 177 -4.85 -9.74 4.29
N THR A 178 -5.60 -10.63 4.92
CA THR A 178 -5.18 -12.00 5.20
C THR A 178 -5.08 -12.89 3.95
N GLY A 179 -5.67 -12.48 2.84
CA GLY A 179 -5.60 -13.23 1.58
C GLY A 179 -6.67 -14.30 1.41
N THR A 180 -7.76 -14.23 2.16
CA THR A 180 -8.75 -15.31 2.31
C THR A 180 -10.09 -15.05 1.64
N SER A 181 -10.27 -13.87 1.04
CA SER A 181 -11.45 -13.51 0.24
C SER A 181 -11.54 -14.24 -1.10
N LEU A 182 -12.68 -14.09 -1.75
CA LEU A 182 -12.92 -14.60 -3.10
C LEU A 182 -12.10 -13.80 -4.13
N PRO A 183 -11.66 -14.40 -5.25
CA PRO A 183 -10.89 -13.71 -6.28
C PRO A 183 -11.55 -12.43 -6.80
N ARG A 184 -12.88 -12.43 -6.92
CA ARG A 184 -13.62 -11.23 -7.35
C ARG A 184 -13.50 -10.07 -6.37
N ALA A 185 -13.39 -10.33 -5.06
CA ALA A 185 -13.17 -9.28 -4.07
C ALA A 185 -11.84 -8.56 -4.30
N TYR A 186 -10.78 -9.31 -4.60
CA TYR A 186 -9.45 -8.74 -4.84
C TYR A 186 -9.36 -7.81 -6.05
N GLU A 187 -10.19 -7.99 -7.07
CA GLU A 187 -10.24 -7.04 -8.19
C GLU A 187 -10.66 -5.64 -7.71
N PHE A 188 -11.54 -5.55 -6.71
CA PHE A 188 -11.92 -4.29 -6.07
C PHE A 188 -10.84 -3.82 -5.08
N SER A 189 -10.31 -4.72 -4.26
CA SER A 189 -9.28 -4.39 -3.28
C SER A 189 -8.02 -3.82 -3.93
N TRP A 190 -7.50 -4.45 -4.98
CA TRP A 190 -6.34 -3.95 -5.71
C TRP A 190 -6.61 -2.58 -6.33
N ASN A 191 -7.82 -2.37 -6.88
CA ASN A 191 -8.20 -1.06 -7.42
C ASN A 191 -8.19 0.03 -6.33
N ASP A 192 -8.79 -0.25 -5.19
CA ASP A 192 -8.90 0.71 -4.09
C ASP A 192 -7.54 1.01 -3.45
N GLU A 193 -6.71 -0.02 -3.24
CA GLU A 193 -5.33 0.15 -2.77
C GLU A 193 -4.49 1.01 -3.71
N LEU A 194 -4.65 0.84 -5.02
CA LEU A 194 -3.94 1.62 -6.02
C LEU A 194 -4.47 3.06 -6.14
N ILE A 195 -5.78 3.29 -5.93
CA ILE A 195 -6.36 4.64 -5.85
C ILE A 195 -5.79 5.38 -4.64
N SER A 196 -5.77 4.74 -3.46
CA SER A 196 -5.22 5.32 -2.23
C SER A 196 -3.74 5.67 -2.40
N LEU A 197 -2.96 4.73 -2.93
CA LEU A 197 -1.54 4.91 -3.21
C LEU A 197 -1.29 6.10 -4.15
N LYS A 198 -2.11 6.22 -5.20
CA LYS A 198 -2.04 7.35 -6.14
C LYS A 198 -2.38 8.67 -5.46
N GLN A 199 -3.44 8.72 -4.64
CA GLN A 199 -3.86 9.92 -3.90
C GLN A 199 -2.78 10.36 -2.90
N PHE A 200 -2.18 9.46 -2.13
CA PHE A 200 -1.04 9.77 -1.25
C PHE A 200 0.17 10.29 -2.06
N GLY A 201 0.48 9.68 -3.20
CA GLY A 201 1.56 10.12 -4.09
C GLY A 201 1.32 11.53 -4.66
N ASP A 202 0.08 11.87 -5.01
CA ASP A 202 -0.28 13.19 -5.52
C ASP A 202 -0.22 14.25 -4.39
N VAL A 203 -0.68 13.91 -3.17
CA VAL A 203 -0.51 14.78 -1.99
C VAL A 203 0.97 15.03 -1.69
N LEU A 204 1.78 13.97 -1.69
CA LEU A 204 3.22 14.09 -1.47
C LEU A 204 3.88 15.01 -2.51
N THR A 205 3.60 14.79 -3.79
CA THR A 205 4.16 15.60 -4.88
C THR A 205 3.75 17.07 -4.74
N THR A 206 2.47 17.34 -4.48
CA THR A 206 1.98 18.71 -4.29
C THR A 206 2.63 19.38 -3.08
N SER A 207 2.72 18.68 -1.96
CA SER A 207 3.26 19.23 -0.70
C SER A 207 4.77 19.49 -0.79
N VAL A 208 5.55 18.53 -1.33
CA VAL A 208 6.99 18.72 -1.56
C VAL A 208 7.23 19.86 -2.53
N GLY A 209 6.42 19.98 -3.58
CA GLY A 209 6.48 21.08 -4.52
C GLY A 209 6.17 22.43 -3.88
N ALA A 210 5.13 22.48 -3.06
CA ALA A 210 4.76 23.70 -2.32
C ALA A 210 5.90 24.17 -1.37
N VAL A 211 6.52 23.25 -0.63
CA VAL A 211 7.72 23.56 0.19
C VAL A 211 8.90 23.98 -0.67
N SER A 212 9.10 23.31 -1.81
CA SER A 212 10.19 23.61 -2.76
C SER A 212 10.17 25.06 -3.26
N ARG A 213 8.98 25.67 -3.40
CA ARG A 213 8.84 27.11 -3.73
C ARG A 213 9.54 28.03 -2.72
N GLY A 214 9.72 27.57 -1.49
CA GLY A 214 10.45 28.30 -0.45
C GLY A 214 11.95 27.98 -0.39
N LEU A 215 12.40 26.88 -1.00
CA LEU A 215 13.81 26.50 -1.02
C LEU A 215 14.61 27.34 -2.05
N ASP A 216 15.90 27.55 -1.78
CA ASP A 216 16.82 28.15 -2.75
C ASP A 216 17.28 27.07 -3.75
N THR A 217 16.57 26.99 -4.88
CA THR A 217 16.90 26.10 -6.00
C THR A 217 17.74 26.80 -7.08
N ASP A 218 18.18 28.06 -6.87
CA ASP A 218 19.07 28.77 -7.81
C ASP A 218 20.47 28.18 -7.76
N VAL A 219 20.65 27.05 -8.39
CA VAL A 219 21.91 26.32 -8.53
C VAL A 219 22.45 26.43 -9.96
N LYS A 220 23.68 26.03 -10.17
CA LYS A 220 24.34 26.18 -11.50
C LYS A 220 23.86 25.13 -12.52
N GLY A 221 23.49 23.93 -12.04
CA GLY A 221 23.01 22.85 -12.87
C GLY A 221 21.49 22.66 -12.77
N LEU A 222 21.04 21.42 -12.77
CA LEU A 222 19.67 21.03 -12.55
C LEU A 222 19.43 20.85 -11.04
N PRO A 223 18.50 21.59 -10.42
CA PRO A 223 18.17 21.39 -9.02
C PRO A 223 17.32 20.12 -8.86
N VAL A 224 17.71 19.30 -7.88
CA VAL A 224 16.95 18.15 -7.43
C VAL A 224 16.69 18.34 -5.94
N VAL A 225 15.42 18.34 -5.56
CA VAL A 225 14.97 18.37 -4.17
C VAL A 225 14.86 16.94 -3.69
N LEU A 226 15.57 16.59 -2.63
CA LEU A 226 15.45 15.33 -1.94
C LEU A 226 14.59 15.51 -0.70
N TYR A 227 13.66 14.61 -0.46
CA TYR A 227 12.76 14.59 0.68
C TYR A 227 12.99 13.36 1.55
N ASN A 228 13.09 13.59 2.87
CA ASN A 228 13.20 12.58 3.93
C ASN A 228 11.96 12.63 4.82
N ALA A 229 11.19 11.55 4.84
CA ALA A 229 10.04 11.43 5.71
C ALA A 229 10.38 10.95 7.13
N ALA A 230 11.57 10.33 7.36
CA ALA A 230 11.95 9.82 8.67
C ALA A 230 12.16 10.94 9.70
N GLY A 231 11.93 10.64 10.98
CA GLY A 231 12.13 11.57 12.09
C GLY A 231 13.60 11.81 12.50
N PHE A 232 14.55 11.33 11.70
CA PHE A 232 15.99 11.48 11.87
C PHE A 232 16.68 11.76 10.52
N GLU A 233 17.90 12.31 10.58
CA GLU A 233 18.70 12.51 9.37
C GLU A 233 19.02 11.18 8.70
N VAL A 234 18.78 11.09 7.38
CA VAL A 234 19.03 9.90 6.57
C VAL A 234 20.14 10.17 5.57
N SER A 235 21.14 9.29 5.56
CA SER A 235 22.15 9.20 4.52
C SER A 235 21.99 7.90 3.75
N ASP A 236 21.77 7.96 2.42
CA ASP A 236 21.65 6.78 1.54
C ASP A 236 22.07 7.11 0.10
N VAL A 237 22.19 6.10 -0.72
CA VAL A 237 22.37 6.21 -2.16
C VAL A 237 21.00 6.27 -2.83
N VAL A 238 20.65 7.44 -3.36
CA VAL A 238 19.37 7.73 -3.99
C VAL A 238 19.47 7.59 -5.49
N GLU A 239 18.49 6.94 -6.10
CA GLU A 239 18.34 6.87 -7.56
C GLU A 239 17.48 8.02 -8.06
N VAL A 240 17.99 8.78 -9.04
CA VAL A 240 17.34 9.96 -9.63
C VAL A 240 17.24 9.78 -11.15
N THR A 241 16.05 9.95 -11.70
CA THR A 241 15.82 10.01 -13.14
C THR A 241 15.80 11.46 -13.59
N LEU A 242 16.82 11.85 -14.38
CA LEU A 242 16.99 13.21 -14.86
C LEU A 242 16.36 13.37 -16.25
N PRO A 243 15.64 14.46 -16.55
CA PRO A 243 15.13 14.78 -17.88
C PRO A 243 16.25 15.32 -18.80
N LEU A 244 17.42 14.73 -18.73
CA LEU A 244 18.63 15.14 -19.43
C LEU A 244 19.41 13.92 -19.88
N GLU A 245 19.93 13.95 -21.10
CA GLU A 245 20.88 12.93 -21.56
C GLU A 245 22.31 13.27 -21.14
N GLY A 246 23.08 12.27 -20.71
CA GLY A 246 24.49 12.44 -20.39
C GLY A 246 25.15 11.17 -19.85
N SER A 247 26.43 11.01 -20.14
CA SER A 247 27.25 9.92 -19.61
C SER A 247 28.10 10.30 -18.41
N LYS A 248 28.15 11.60 -18.07
CA LYS A 248 28.98 12.14 -16.98
C LYS A 248 28.24 13.26 -16.27
N PHE A 249 28.20 13.20 -14.95
CA PHE A 249 27.59 14.19 -14.08
C PHE A 249 28.47 14.44 -12.86
N THR A 250 28.43 15.67 -12.36
CA THR A 250 28.99 16.05 -11.06
C THR A 250 27.85 16.56 -10.18
N VAL A 251 27.78 16.08 -8.97
CA VAL A 251 26.72 16.42 -8.02
C VAL A 251 27.31 17.17 -6.83
N TYR A 252 26.61 18.21 -6.39
CA TYR A 252 26.93 18.98 -5.18
C TYR A 252 25.73 18.96 -4.23
N ASP A 253 26.01 18.84 -2.93
CA ASP A 253 25.00 18.86 -1.86
C ASP A 253 24.47 20.28 -1.58
N ASP A 254 23.60 20.41 -0.59
CA ASP A 254 23.00 21.66 -0.11
C ASP A 254 24.04 22.68 0.40
N LYS A 255 25.23 22.22 0.80
CA LYS A 255 26.38 23.06 1.25
C LYS A 255 27.34 23.42 0.10
N GLY A 256 27.08 22.90 -1.10
CA GLY A 256 27.92 23.09 -2.27
C GLY A 256 29.18 22.20 -2.29
N VAL A 257 29.20 21.15 -1.46
CA VAL A 257 30.26 20.14 -1.44
C VAL A 257 29.99 19.09 -2.51
N ARG A 258 31.02 18.69 -3.24
CA ARG A 258 30.89 17.64 -4.25
C ARG A 258 30.72 16.29 -3.60
N VAL A 259 29.64 15.59 -3.98
CA VAL A 259 29.31 14.24 -3.50
C VAL A 259 29.51 13.17 -4.60
N PRO A 260 29.74 11.90 -4.22
CA PRO A 260 29.80 10.79 -5.16
C PRO A 260 28.52 10.61 -5.95
N SER A 261 28.66 10.19 -7.23
CA SER A 261 27.54 9.86 -8.11
C SER A 261 27.92 8.78 -9.10
N GLN A 262 26.93 8.07 -9.62
CA GLN A 262 27.12 6.95 -10.57
C GLN A 262 26.02 6.98 -11.64
N VAL A 263 26.41 7.05 -12.91
CA VAL A 263 25.45 6.94 -14.03
C VAL A 263 25.11 5.47 -14.25
N LEU A 264 23.84 5.13 -14.24
CA LEU A 264 23.34 3.78 -14.52
C LEU A 264 23.07 3.56 -16.01
N GLY A 265 22.56 4.56 -16.70
CA GLY A 265 22.27 4.52 -18.13
C GLY A 265 21.42 5.68 -18.59
N THR A 266 21.27 5.80 -19.92
CA THR A 266 20.46 6.84 -20.57
C THR A 266 19.48 6.15 -21.52
N GLN A 267 18.20 6.53 -21.44
CA GLN A 267 17.14 5.99 -22.27
C GLN A 267 16.07 7.06 -22.54
N GLN A 268 15.59 7.15 -23.76
CA GLN A 268 14.49 8.06 -24.16
C GLN A 268 14.68 9.51 -23.68
N GLY A 269 15.90 10.04 -23.79
CA GLY A 269 16.19 11.42 -23.36
C GLY A 269 16.43 11.60 -21.86
N GLN A 270 16.29 10.55 -21.07
CA GLN A 270 16.44 10.57 -19.61
C GLN A 270 17.68 9.79 -19.15
N THR A 271 18.33 10.24 -18.09
CA THR A 271 19.46 9.55 -17.47
C THR A 271 19.12 9.13 -16.06
N ARG A 272 19.34 7.85 -15.73
CA ARG A 272 19.29 7.32 -14.35
C ARG A 272 20.65 7.55 -13.71
N LEU A 273 20.66 8.20 -12.55
CA LEU A 273 21.84 8.59 -11.79
C LEU A 273 21.67 8.18 -10.33
N LEU A 274 22.68 7.54 -9.73
CA LEU A 274 22.79 7.39 -8.29
C LEU A 274 23.53 8.58 -7.70
N VAL A 275 23.08 9.03 -6.54
CA VAL A 275 23.66 10.13 -5.76
C VAL A 275 23.78 9.69 -4.31
N GLU A 276 24.98 9.85 -3.72
CA GLU A 276 25.12 9.76 -2.26
C GLU A 276 24.55 11.03 -1.64
N ALA A 277 23.51 10.86 -0.79
CA ALA A 277 22.76 11.99 -0.28
C ALA A 277 22.54 11.89 1.24
N THR A 278 22.55 13.06 1.89
CA THR A 278 22.16 13.23 3.30
C THR A 278 21.05 14.26 3.36
N VAL A 279 19.93 13.94 4.00
CA VAL A 279 18.75 14.79 4.10
C VAL A 279 18.28 14.85 5.55
N PRO A 280 18.04 16.04 6.12
CA PRO A 280 17.67 16.19 7.52
C PRO A 280 16.30 15.54 7.83
N ALA A 281 16.03 15.35 9.12
CA ALA A 281 14.81 14.73 9.64
C ALA A 281 13.55 15.47 9.19
N ALA A 282 12.51 14.74 8.79
CA ALA A 282 11.24 15.28 8.29
C ALA A 282 11.50 16.53 7.42
N GLY A 283 12.38 16.36 6.41
CA GLY A 283 13.03 17.53 5.80
C GLY A 283 13.41 17.37 4.34
N TYR A 284 14.07 18.41 3.84
CA TYR A 284 14.37 18.62 2.44
C TYR A 284 15.82 19.10 2.26
N ALA A 285 16.44 18.72 1.13
CA ALA A 285 17.74 19.21 0.72
C ALA A 285 17.82 19.39 -0.79
N VAL A 286 18.43 20.49 -1.25
CA VAL A 286 18.60 20.83 -2.67
C VAL A 286 19.95 20.37 -3.14
N TYR A 287 19.98 19.51 -4.14
CA TYR A 287 21.17 19.02 -4.80
C TYR A 287 21.34 19.65 -6.18
N ASP A 288 22.59 19.98 -6.54
CA ASP A 288 22.95 20.63 -7.82
C ASP A 288 23.61 19.61 -8.74
N ILE A 289 22.89 19.18 -9.78
CA ILE A 289 23.36 18.16 -10.73
C ILE A 289 23.84 18.83 -12.02
N ARG A 290 25.14 18.73 -12.31
CA ARG A 290 25.79 19.39 -13.46
C ARG A 290 26.26 18.32 -14.46
N LYS A 291 26.04 18.57 -15.75
CA LYS A 291 26.66 17.78 -16.83
C LYS A 291 28.18 17.93 -16.82
N GLY A 292 28.89 16.83 -17.10
CA GLY A 292 30.34 16.79 -17.20
C GLY A 292 31.03 16.36 -15.93
N GLY A 293 32.34 16.35 -15.94
CA GLY A 293 33.22 15.91 -14.85
C GLY A 293 33.84 14.54 -15.09
N GLN A 294 34.70 14.13 -14.15
CA GLN A 294 35.32 12.80 -14.21
C GLN A 294 34.52 11.82 -13.37
N PRO A 295 34.10 10.67 -13.89
CA PRO A 295 33.49 9.62 -13.10
C PRO A 295 34.49 9.12 -12.06
N LYS A 296 34.01 8.80 -10.85
CA LYS A 296 34.82 8.14 -9.84
C LYS A 296 35.07 6.69 -10.28
N ALA A 297 36.26 6.16 -10.03
CA ALA A 297 36.53 4.75 -10.28
C ALA A 297 35.57 3.84 -9.47
N PRO A 298 35.21 2.66 -9.97
CA PRO A 298 34.41 1.71 -9.17
C PRO A 298 35.09 1.46 -7.83
N ALA A 299 34.33 1.58 -6.74
CA ALA A 299 34.79 1.27 -5.38
C ALA A 299 34.43 -0.16 -5.00
N ILE A 300 33.34 -0.69 -5.57
CA ILE A 300 32.84 -2.03 -5.34
C ILE A 300 33.44 -2.96 -6.41
N LYS A 301 34.09 -4.03 -5.98
CA LYS A 301 34.54 -5.07 -6.92
C LYS A 301 33.36 -5.96 -7.26
N ALA A 302 33.05 -6.08 -8.53
CA ALA A 302 31.98 -6.92 -9.03
C ALA A 302 32.51 -7.97 -10.00
N GLY A 303 32.05 -9.20 -9.79
CA GLY A 303 32.25 -10.32 -10.71
C GLY A 303 31.01 -11.20 -10.67
N ALA A 304 30.79 -12.03 -11.69
CA ALA A 304 29.57 -12.83 -11.79
C ALA A 304 29.34 -13.69 -10.52
N TRP A 305 30.39 -14.11 -9.84
CA TRP A 305 30.32 -15.01 -8.70
C TRP A 305 30.64 -14.35 -7.35
N GLY A 306 30.63 -13.01 -7.27
CA GLY A 306 30.84 -12.33 -6.01
C GLY A 306 30.93 -10.81 -6.12
N LEU A 307 30.72 -10.17 -4.99
CA LEU A 307 30.80 -8.74 -4.78
C LEU A 307 31.68 -8.42 -3.57
N GLU A 308 32.39 -7.29 -3.61
CA GLU A 308 33.15 -6.82 -2.45
C GLU A 308 33.10 -5.30 -2.37
N ASN A 309 32.63 -4.78 -1.24
CA ASN A 309 32.65 -3.35 -0.89
C ASN A 309 33.58 -3.08 0.30
N SER A 310 33.51 -1.91 0.91
CA SER A 310 34.31 -1.54 2.09
C SER A 310 34.01 -2.43 3.31
N VAL A 311 32.80 -2.98 3.43
CA VAL A 311 32.28 -3.74 4.59
C VAL A 311 32.29 -5.24 4.33
N TYR A 312 31.71 -5.69 3.23
CA TYR A 312 31.48 -7.10 2.94
C TYR A 312 32.30 -7.64 1.78
N LYS A 313 32.67 -8.91 1.88
CA LYS A 313 33.06 -9.74 0.75
C LYS A 313 32.05 -10.89 0.63
N LEU A 314 31.36 -10.97 -0.49
CA LEU A 314 30.30 -11.92 -0.78
C LEU A 314 30.71 -12.83 -1.93
N THR A 315 30.40 -14.15 -1.79
CA THR A 315 30.67 -15.19 -2.80
C THR A 315 29.39 -15.98 -3.06
N LEU A 316 29.15 -16.30 -4.34
CA LEU A 316 28.04 -17.13 -4.80
C LEU A 316 28.54 -18.55 -5.14
N ASP A 317 27.69 -19.54 -4.90
CA ASP A 317 27.90 -20.92 -5.36
C ASP A 317 27.42 -21.12 -6.81
N ALA A 318 27.54 -22.34 -7.32
CA ALA A 318 27.18 -22.67 -8.70
C ALA A 318 25.69 -22.48 -9.03
N ASN A 319 24.80 -22.45 -8.03
CA ASN A 319 23.38 -22.14 -8.20
C ASN A 319 23.09 -20.64 -8.12
N GLY A 320 24.10 -19.80 -7.88
CA GLY A 320 23.93 -18.39 -7.62
C GLY A 320 23.38 -18.09 -6.24
N ASP A 321 23.40 -19.05 -5.30
CA ASP A 321 23.06 -18.83 -3.90
C ASP A 321 24.26 -18.24 -3.16
N ILE A 322 24.02 -17.48 -2.07
CA ILE A 322 25.11 -16.82 -1.34
C ILE A 322 25.77 -17.83 -0.40
N SER A 323 26.97 -18.30 -0.75
CA SER A 323 27.73 -19.31 0.00
C SER A 323 28.66 -18.74 1.07
N SER A 324 28.96 -17.42 1.00
CA SER A 324 29.80 -16.74 1.99
C SER A 324 29.50 -15.25 2.02
N ILE A 325 29.44 -14.68 3.21
CA ILE A 325 29.44 -13.24 3.50
C ILE A 325 30.44 -12.99 4.61
N VAL A 326 31.60 -12.43 4.28
CA VAL A 326 32.58 -12.05 5.29
C VAL A 326 32.38 -10.58 5.66
N ASP A 327 32.00 -10.29 6.90
CA ASP A 327 32.05 -8.95 7.48
C ASP A 327 33.50 -8.58 7.79
N LYS A 328 34.09 -7.72 6.98
CA LYS A 328 35.52 -7.32 7.10
C LYS A 328 35.81 -6.45 8.32
N ARG A 329 34.79 -5.79 8.89
CA ARG A 329 34.92 -4.96 10.10
C ARG A 329 35.24 -5.83 11.32
N HIS A 330 34.66 -7.04 11.35
CA HIS A 330 34.77 -7.96 12.49
C HIS A 330 35.53 -9.26 12.15
N GLY A 331 35.92 -9.44 10.87
CA GLY A 331 36.53 -10.69 10.40
C GLY A 331 35.61 -11.91 10.55
N ARG A 332 34.29 -11.71 10.49
CA ARG A 332 33.24 -12.70 10.76
C ARG A 332 32.60 -13.20 9.48
N GLU A 333 32.51 -14.54 9.33
CA GLU A 333 31.66 -15.18 8.33
C GLU A 333 30.20 -15.17 8.83
N LEU A 334 29.24 -14.80 7.98
CA LEU A 334 27.83 -14.73 8.35
C LEU A 334 27.06 -16.01 7.98
N VAL A 335 27.52 -16.77 6.98
CA VAL A 335 26.85 -17.97 6.50
C VAL A 335 27.37 -19.19 7.24
N ALA A 336 26.50 -20.10 7.63
CA ALA A 336 26.89 -21.36 8.27
C ALA A 336 27.77 -22.21 7.34
N ALA A 337 28.79 -22.87 7.89
CA ALA A 337 29.75 -23.66 7.13
C ALA A 337 29.06 -24.72 6.25
N GLY A 338 29.38 -24.72 4.96
CA GLY A 338 28.84 -25.67 3.99
C GLY A 338 27.36 -25.47 3.63
N LYS A 339 26.80 -24.31 3.97
CA LYS A 339 25.42 -23.87 3.63
C LYS A 339 25.46 -22.65 2.72
N SER A 340 24.28 -22.30 2.17
CA SER A 340 24.08 -21.08 1.38
C SER A 340 22.77 -20.41 1.76
N ILE A 341 22.73 -19.07 1.76
CA ILE A 341 21.49 -18.28 1.80
C ILE A 341 20.86 -18.41 0.43
N ARG A 342 19.59 -18.83 0.38
CA ARG A 342 18.95 -19.24 -0.87
C ARG A 342 17.44 -19.02 -0.90
N LEU A 343 16.86 -19.13 -2.09
CA LEU A 343 15.43 -19.36 -2.26
C LEU A 343 15.13 -20.86 -2.00
N ALA A 344 14.32 -21.11 -0.99
CA ALA A 344 13.94 -22.45 -0.53
C ALA A 344 12.54 -22.80 -1.02
N PHE A 345 12.43 -23.75 -1.95
CA PHE A 345 11.19 -24.17 -2.55
C PHE A 345 10.64 -25.44 -1.88
N PHE A 346 9.39 -25.39 -1.46
CA PHE A 346 8.65 -26.51 -0.86
C PHE A 346 7.61 -26.99 -1.88
N PRO A 347 7.78 -28.17 -2.49
CA PRO A 347 6.95 -28.64 -3.61
C PRO A 347 5.63 -29.27 -3.17
N GLN A 348 5.35 -29.34 -1.88
CA GLN A 348 4.12 -29.84 -1.30
C GLN A 348 3.65 -28.87 -0.23
N ASN A 349 2.52 -28.23 -0.50
CA ASN A 349 1.92 -27.24 0.37
C ASN A 349 0.42 -27.55 0.53
N GLU A 350 0.16 -28.68 1.18
CA GLU A 350 -1.18 -29.17 1.44
C GLU A 350 -1.88 -28.34 2.51
N SER A 351 -3.20 -28.36 2.50
CA SER A 351 -4.06 -27.84 3.57
C SER A 351 -4.98 -28.92 4.10
N TYR A 352 -5.51 -28.74 5.33
CA TYR A 352 -6.55 -29.62 5.86
C TYR A 352 -7.93 -29.26 5.29
N SER A 353 -8.35 -28.01 5.43
CA SER A 353 -9.69 -27.58 5.06
C SER A 353 -9.73 -26.23 4.36
N TRP A 354 -8.88 -25.29 4.77
CA TRP A 354 -8.91 -23.90 4.31
C TRP A 354 -7.56 -23.48 3.68
N PRO A 355 -7.39 -23.69 2.37
CA PRO A 355 -6.09 -23.57 1.73
C PRO A 355 -5.37 -22.22 1.95
N ALA A 356 -6.04 -21.10 1.78
CA ALA A 356 -5.43 -19.78 1.94
C ALA A 356 -5.06 -19.47 3.39
N TRP A 357 -5.79 -20.02 4.36
CA TRP A 357 -5.54 -19.80 5.79
C TRP A 357 -4.39 -20.63 6.35
N GLU A 358 -4.06 -21.76 5.71
CA GLU A 358 -3.23 -22.81 6.31
C GLU A 358 -1.86 -22.96 5.63
N ILE A 359 -0.79 -22.84 6.40
CA ILE A 359 0.52 -23.44 6.12
C ILE A 359 0.75 -24.50 7.20
N LEU A 360 0.81 -25.77 6.80
CA LEU A 360 0.90 -26.86 7.78
C LEU A 360 2.33 -27.07 8.27
N LYS A 361 2.48 -27.41 9.56
CA LYS A 361 3.80 -27.73 10.15
C LYS A 361 4.58 -28.75 9.34
N LYS A 362 3.93 -29.80 8.82
CA LYS A 362 4.56 -30.81 7.96
C LYS A 362 5.18 -30.24 6.68
N THR A 363 4.61 -29.15 6.14
CA THR A 363 5.17 -28.44 4.98
C THR A 363 6.45 -27.70 5.41
N VAL A 364 6.40 -27.00 6.55
CA VAL A 364 7.53 -26.22 7.08
C VAL A 364 8.68 -27.12 7.57
N ASP A 365 8.37 -28.30 8.11
CA ASP A 365 9.36 -29.30 8.55
C ASP A 365 10.00 -30.07 7.39
N ALA A 366 9.38 -30.06 6.21
CA ALA A 366 9.95 -30.76 5.04
C ALA A 366 11.26 -30.09 4.59
N SER A 367 12.16 -30.90 4.02
CA SER A 367 13.39 -30.36 3.44
C SER A 367 13.10 -29.59 2.15
N PRO A 368 13.41 -28.30 2.07
CA PRO A 368 13.18 -27.53 0.87
C PRO A 368 14.17 -27.90 -0.25
N GLN A 369 13.70 -27.77 -1.48
CA GLN A 369 14.52 -27.94 -2.69
C GLN A 369 15.16 -26.61 -3.08
N ALA A 370 16.35 -26.68 -3.69
CA ALA A 370 16.97 -25.55 -4.34
C ALA A 370 16.34 -25.32 -5.73
N ILE A 371 16.31 -24.07 -6.17
CA ILE A 371 15.88 -23.71 -7.53
C ILE A 371 17.11 -23.77 -8.42
N THR A 372 17.21 -24.80 -9.24
CA THR A 372 18.42 -25.11 -10.04
C THR A 372 18.21 -25.09 -11.56
N GLY A 373 17.02 -24.72 -12.04
CA GLY A 373 16.72 -24.68 -13.48
C GLY A 373 17.30 -23.45 -14.17
N GLU A 374 18.02 -23.66 -15.27
CA GLU A 374 18.59 -22.62 -16.14
C GLU A 374 19.25 -21.44 -15.40
N VAL A 375 20.20 -21.75 -14.50
CA VAL A 375 20.91 -20.75 -13.71
C VAL A 375 21.80 -19.90 -14.61
N LYS A 376 21.54 -18.58 -14.60
CA LYS A 376 22.38 -17.60 -15.30
C LYS A 376 22.78 -16.51 -14.32
N VAL A 377 24.07 -16.26 -14.19
CA VAL A 377 24.62 -15.24 -13.32
C VAL A 377 25.37 -14.21 -14.13
N SER A 378 25.07 -12.93 -13.92
CA SER A 378 25.70 -11.83 -14.64
C SER A 378 25.84 -10.60 -13.78
N VAL A 379 26.87 -9.80 -14.06
CA VAL A 379 27.02 -8.46 -13.43
C VAL A 379 26.01 -7.52 -14.08
N ALA A 380 25.04 -7.03 -13.28
CA ALA A 380 23.99 -6.12 -13.74
C ALA A 380 24.41 -4.65 -13.63
N GLU A 381 25.08 -4.28 -12.55
CA GLU A 381 25.57 -2.93 -12.29
C GLU A 381 26.99 -2.97 -11.74
N GLU A 382 27.79 -1.98 -12.16
CA GLU A 382 29.13 -1.73 -11.64
C GLU A 382 29.30 -0.23 -11.40
N GLY A 383 29.89 0.14 -10.26
CA GLY A 383 30.17 1.56 -10.01
C GLY A 383 30.71 1.88 -8.63
N PRO A 384 30.93 3.15 -8.36
CA PRO A 384 31.50 3.59 -7.09
C PRO A 384 30.50 3.59 -5.92
N LEU A 385 29.21 3.61 -6.18
CA LEU A 385 28.17 3.69 -5.14
C LEU A 385 27.36 2.41 -5.00
N ARG A 386 27.10 1.72 -6.10
CA ARG A 386 26.29 0.49 -6.12
C ARG A 386 26.81 -0.48 -7.18
N ALA A 387 26.86 -1.74 -6.83
CA ALA A 387 27.09 -2.83 -7.77
C ALA A 387 26.14 -3.98 -7.48
N SER A 388 25.69 -4.66 -8.54
CA SER A 388 24.72 -5.72 -8.44
C SER A 388 25.09 -6.91 -9.34
N VAL A 389 24.86 -8.12 -8.83
CA VAL A 389 24.86 -9.37 -9.61
C VAL A 389 23.41 -9.81 -9.76
N CYS A 390 23.00 -10.10 -10.99
CA CYS A 390 21.68 -10.67 -11.30
C CYS A 390 21.81 -12.18 -11.42
N VAL A 391 20.98 -12.90 -10.69
CA VAL A 391 20.81 -14.36 -10.78
C VAL A 391 19.44 -14.65 -11.38
N GLU A 392 19.41 -15.27 -12.56
CA GLU A 392 18.20 -15.70 -13.24
C GLU A 392 18.04 -17.19 -13.10
N ARG A 393 16.83 -17.67 -12.80
CA ARG A 393 16.51 -19.11 -12.62
C ARG A 393 15.11 -19.42 -13.12
N THR A 394 14.86 -20.68 -13.43
CA THR A 394 13.52 -21.19 -13.74
C THR A 394 13.15 -22.38 -12.87
N LEU A 395 11.85 -22.57 -12.65
CA LEU A 395 11.26 -23.75 -12.02
C LEU A 395 9.88 -24.01 -12.62
N GLY A 396 9.77 -24.99 -13.50
CA GLY A 396 8.57 -25.15 -14.32
C GLY A 396 8.31 -23.89 -15.14
N ASP A 397 7.09 -23.36 -15.01
CA ASP A 397 6.69 -22.09 -15.67
C ASP A 397 7.09 -20.84 -14.87
N SER A 398 7.52 -20.98 -13.62
CA SER A 398 7.95 -19.86 -12.78
C SER A 398 9.35 -19.37 -13.17
N ARG A 399 9.54 -18.07 -13.13
CA ARG A 399 10.80 -17.38 -13.43
C ARG A 399 11.22 -16.51 -12.28
N PHE A 400 12.52 -16.53 -11.95
CA PHE A 400 13.11 -15.82 -10.83
C PHE A 400 14.25 -14.95 -11.34
N ARG A 401 14.22 -13.68 -11.01
CA ARG A 401 15.35 -12.78 -11.12
C ARG A 401 15.63 -12.20 -9.75
N GLN A 402 16.86 -12.32 -9.30
CA GLN A 402 17.29 -11.80 -8.01
C GLN A 402 18.55 -10.98 -8.21
N TRP A 403 18.51 -9.71 -7.83
CA TRP A 403 19.68 -8.83 -7.81
C TRP A 403 20.25 -8.80 -6.39
N ILE A 404 21.48 -9.30 -6.25
CA ILE A 404 22.26 -9.22 -5.03
C ILE A 404 23.10 -7.96 -5.15
N THR A 405 22.90 -7.01 -4.24
CA THR A 405 23.37 -5.64 -4.39
C THR A 405 24.18 -5.21 -3.18
N LEU A 406 25.38 -4.67 -3.40
CA LEU A 406 26.19 -3.96 -2.42
C LEU A 406 26.22 -2.47 -2.73
N ARG A 407 26.31 -1.66 -1.66
CA ARG A 407 26.45 -0.20 -1.71
C ARG A 407 27.75 0.25 -1.05
N GLU A 408 28.16 1.47 -1.30
CA GLU A 408 29.13 2.23 -0.51
C GLU A 408 28.46 3.35 0.27
N GLY A 409 29.20 4.04 1.13
CA GLY A 409 28.67 5.13 1.95
C GLY A 409 27.97 4.67 3.21
N ALA A 410 26.98 5.41 3.67
CA ALA A 410 26.33 5.18 4.98
C ALA A 410 25.58 3.85 5.10
N GLN A 411 25.17 3.25 3.96
CA GLN A 411 24.48 1.95 3.92
C GLN A 411 25.39 0.84 3.36
N ALA A 412 26.72 0.97 3.48
CA ALA A 412 27.68 -0.04 3.00
C ALA A 412 27.57 -1.37 3.74
N ASP A 413 26.98 -1.39 4.92
CA ASP A 413 26.74 -2.57 5.76
C ASP A 413 25.36 -3.25 5.54
N ARG A 414 24.66 -2.89 4.46
CA ARG A 414 23.39 -3.53 4.05
C ARG A 414 23.57 -4.23 2.70
N ILE A 415 23.19 -5.49 2.64
CA ILE A 415 23.15 -6.31 1.43
C ILE A 415 21.69 -6.38 1.00
N ASP A 416 21.34 -5.80 -0.14
CA ASP A 416 19.95 -5.83 -0.66
C ASP A 416 19.77 -6.99 -1.64
N LEU A 417 18.72 -7.78 -1.45
CA LEU A 417 18.28 -8.82 -2.39
C LEU A 417 16.93 -8.37 -2.98
N VAL A 418 17.00 -7.77 -4.17
CA VAL A 418 15.81 -7.32 -4.91
C VAL A 418 15.30 -8.48 -5.74
N ASN A 419 14.05 -8.81 -5.61
CA ASN A 419 13.43 -9.95 -6.28
C ASN A 419 12.39 -9.48 -7.29
N ASP A 420 12.37 -10.17 -8.44
CA ASP A 420 11.39 -10.02 -9.51
C ASP A 420 11.01 -11.45 -9.95
N ILE A 421 9.83 -11.89 -9.56
CA ILE A 421 9.39 -13.28 -9.70
C ILE A 421 8.09 -13.33 -10.48
N ASP A 422 8.08 -14.04 -11.62
CA ASP A 422 6.86 -14.48 -12.27
C ASP A 422 6.51 -15.88 -11.72
N TRP A 423 5.55 -15.89 -10.76
CA TRP A 423 5.20 -17.10 -10.02
C TRP A 423 4.05 -17.86 -10.68
N GLN A 424 4.29 -19.15 -11.03
CA GLN A 424 3.33 -20.02 -11.71
C GLN A 424 3.31 -21.43 -11.09
N SER A 425 3.72 -21.56 -9.81
CA SER A 425 3.84 -22.88 -9.15
C SER A 425 2.66 -23.11 -8.21
N SER A 426 1.84 -24.12 -8.50
CA SER A 426 0.75 -24.57 -7.63
C SER A 426 1.22 -25.58 -6.58
N ASN A 427 0.46 -25.77 -5.48
CA ASN A 427 0.80 -26.64 -4.37
C ASN A 427 2.23 -26.41 -3.85
N ALA A 428 2.62 -25.14 -3.71
CA ALA A 428 3.99 -24.76 -3.43
C ALA A 428 4.09 -23.63 -2.40
N LEU A 429 5.18 -23.63 -1.63
CA LEU A 429 5.56 -22.58 -0.72
C LEU A 429 6.99 -22.15 -1.07
N LEU A 430 7.22 -20.84 -1.13
CA LEU A 430 8.54 -20.26 -1.36
C LEU A 430 9.00 -19.46 -0.14
N LYS A 431 10.21 -19.75 0.35
CA LYS A 431 10.84 -18.97 1.42
C LYS A 431 12.24 -18.50 1.02
N ALA A 432 12.74 -17.46 1.66
CA ALA A 432 14.16 -17.16 1.73
C ALA A 432 14.71 -17.82 3.00
N GLU A 433 15.76 -18.64 2.86
CA GLU A 433 16.38 -19.39 3.95
C GLU A 433 17.76 -18.81 4.27
N PHE A 434 17.97 -18.50 5.55
CA PHE A 434 19.19 -17.90 6.07
C PHE A 434 19.84 -18.81 7.10
N PRO A 435 20.67 -19.79 6.68
CA PRO A 435 21.50 -20.59 7.58
C PRO A 435 22.72 -19.75 7.99
N LEU A 436 22.70 -19.22 9.21
CA LEU A 436 23.68 -18.27 9.69
C LEU A 436 24.79 -18.90 10.53
N SER A 437 25.91 -18.22 10.66
CA SER A 437 27.00 -18.64 11.56
C SER A 437 26.74 -18.30 13.03
N VAL A 438 25.83 -17.33 13.29
CA VAL A 438 25.33 -17.01 14.62
C VAL A 438 24.30 -18.05 15.07
N SER A 439 24.25 -18.33 16.39
CA SER A 439 23.40 -19.38 16.93
C SER A 439 22.77 -18.96 18.27
N ASN A 440 21.46 -19.06 18.34
CA ASN A 440 20.67 -18.79 19.54
C ASN A 440 19.33 -19.56 19.44
N PRO A 441 18.87 -20.22 20.51
CA PRO A 441 17.54 -20.83 20.51
C PRO A 441 16.40 -19.81 20.28
N GLU A 442 16.62 -18.51 20.56
CA GLU A 442 15.66 -17.45 20.33
C GLU A 442 16.14 -16.46 19.28
N ALA A 443 15.19 -15.87 18.54
CA ALA A 443 15.39 -14.72 17.67
C ALA A 443 14.41 -13.60 18.05
N VAL A 444 14.74 -12.36 17.72
CA VAL A 444 13.89 -11.19 18.00
C VAL A 444 13.16 -10.76 16.74
N TYR A 445 11.87 -10.46 16.88
CA TYR A 445 10.97 -10.11 15.79
C TYR A 445 10.31 -8.76 16.02
N ASP A 446 10.23 -7.96 14.98
CA ASP A 446 9.55 -6.66 14.96
C ASP A 446 8.03 -6.82 15.02
N LEU A 447 7.37 -6.14 15.96
CA LEU A 447 5.92 -6.08 16.09
C LEU A 447 5.29 -4.81 15.47
N GLY A 448 6.11 -3.93 14.88
CA GLY A 448 5.69 -2.61 14.42
C GLY A 448 5.74 -1.57 15.55
N VAL A 449 5.27 -1.91 16.75
CA VAL A 449 5.50 -1.18 18.00
C VAL A 449 6.10 -2.17 19.01
N GLY A 450 7.38 -2.02 19.29
CA GLY A 450 8.13 -2.97 20.10
C GLY A 450 8.64 -4.19 19.33
N SER A 451 9.20 -5.14 20.06
CA SER A 451 9.75 -6.39 19.57
C SER A 451 9.54 -7.52 20.56
N VAL A 452 9.59 -8.75 20.09
CA VAL A 452 9.39 -9.95 20.90
C VAL A 452 10.45 -11.00 20.57
N ALA A 453 10.95 -11.71 21.58
CA ALA A 453 11.77 -12.91 21.39
C ALA A 453 10.88 -14.14 21.21
N ARG A 454 11.22 -15.00 20.24
CA ARG A 454 10.56 -16.29 20.00
C ARG A 454 11.58 -17.38 19.74
N GLY A 455 11.26 -18.57 20.23
CA GLY A 455 12.10 -19.76 20.08
C GLY A 455 12.01 -20.40 18.69
N ASN A 456 12.63 -21.59 18.59
CA ASN A 456 12.53 -22.45 17.42
C ASN A 456 11.09 -22.95 17.22
N ASN A 457 10.82 -23.44 16.01
CA ASN A 457 9.51 -23.99 15.64
C ASN A 457 8.99 -25.03 16.64
N THR A 458 7.75 -24.83 17.09
CA THR A 458 7.04 -25.75 17.98
C THR A 458 5.83 -26.37 17.26
N ALA A 459 4.99 -27.11 17.97
CA ALA A 459 3.76 -27.66 17.39
C ALA A 459 2.72 -26.60 17.03
N THR A 460 2.74 -25.46 17.72
CA THR A 460 1.76 -24.37 17.59
C THR A 460 2.36 -23.05 17.07
N ALA A 461 3.66 -22.82 17.25
CA ALA A 461 4.37 -21.64 16.77
C ALA A 461 5.49 -22.09 15.80
N TYR A 462 5.16 -22.23 14.52
CA TYR A 462 6.05 -22.69 13.45
C TYR A 462 5.93 -21.85 12.16
N GLU A 463 5.03 -20.93 12.12
CA GLU A 463 4.89 -19.83 11.17
C GLU A 463 4.39 -18.66 12.00
N VAL A 464 5.23 -17.63 12.17
CA VAL A 464 4.97 -16.47 13.03
C VAL A 464 5.11 -15.20 12.23
N TYR A 465 4.53 -14.10 12.70
CA TYR A 465 4.62 -12.86 11.96
C TYR A 465 5.72 -11.94 12.49
N ALA A 466 6.28 -11.12 11.62
CA ALA A 466 7.01 -9.90 11.98
C ALA A 466 6.77 -8.82 10.92
N GLN A 467 6.99 -7.56 11.30
CA GLN A 467 6.75 -6.42 10.42
C GLN A 467 7.92 -6.20 9.46
N GLN A 468 8.92 -5.44 9.85
CA GLN A 468 9.98 -4.99 8.94
C GLN A 468 11.29 -5.76 9.09
N TRP A 469 11.51 -6.42 10.22
CA TRP A 469 12.76 -7.13 10.49
C TRP A 469 12.62 -8.31 11.46
N ALA A 470 13.58 -9.20 11.37
CA ALA A 470 13.87 -10.20 12.38
C ALA A 470 15.40 -10.25 12.61
N ASP A 471 15.84 -10.57 13.82
CA ASP A 471 17.23 -10.58 14.21
C ASP A 471 17.61 -11.89 14.91
N LEU A 472 18.75 -12.46 14.54
CA LEU A 472 19.37 -13.56 15.22
C LEU A 472 20.75 -13.14 15.72
N THR A 473 20.87 -12.99 17.03
CA THR A 473 22.11 -12.66 17.73
C THR A 473 22.64 -13.88 18.47
N ASP A 474 23.95 -14.11 18.46
CA ASP A 474 24.59 -15.19 19.23
C ASP A 474 24.12 -15.18 20.71
N ALA A 475 24.02 -16.35 21.32
CA ALA A 475 23.51 -16.50 22.69
C ALA A 475 24.35 -15.73 23.74
N ASP A 476 25.61 -15.41 23.44
CA ASP A 476 26.46 -14.56 24.27
C ASP A 476 26.31 -13.06 23.98
N GLY A 477 25.48 -12.69 23.02
CA GLY A 477 25.21 -11.31 22.63
C GLY A 477 26.35 -10.63 21.87
N SER A 478 27.36 -11.36 21.41
CA SER A 478 28.58 -10.77 20.83
C SER A 478 28.40 -10.27 19.38
N TYR A 479 27.61 -10.97 18.58
CA TYR A 479 27.40 -10.67 17.16
C TYR A 479 26.02 -11.13 16.69
N GLY A 480 25.40 -10.38 15.78
CA GLY A 480 24.09 -10.67 15.25
C GLY A 480 23.97 -10.45 13.75
N VAL A 481 22.90 -11.00 13.18
CA VAL A 481 22.49 -10.79 11.78
C VAL A 481 21.01 -10.46 11.76
N SER A 482 20.69 -9.23 11.30
CA SER A 482 19.32 -8.80 11.05
C SER A 482 18.93 -9.07 9.59
N VAL A 483 17.71 -9.56 9.38
CA VAL A 483 17.07 -9.66 8.07
C VAL A 483 15.94 -8.66 8.02
N LEU A 484 16.02 -7.72 7.07
CA LEU A 484 15.03 -6.65 6.85
C LEU A 484 14.16 -7.01 5.65
N ASN A 485 12.94 -6.46 5.57
CA ASN A 485 12.08 -6.64 4.38
C ASN A 485 11.13 -5.44 4.16
N ASP A 486 10.57 -5.35 2.94
CA ASP A 486 9.66 -4.29 2.52
C ASP A 486 8.19 -4.69 2.45
N SER A 487 7.82 -5.98 2.54
CA SER A 487 6.43 -6.41 2.35
C SER A 487 6.12 -7.87 2.70
N LYS A 488 6.97 -8.53 3.48
CA LYS A 488 6.81 -9.94 3.87
C LYS A 488 6.64 -10.05 5.38
N TYR A 489 5.75 -10.94 5.84
CA TYR A 489 5.32 -10.97 7.23
C TYR A 489 5.41 -12.37 7.87
N GLY A 490 5.44 -13.44 7.08
CA GLY A 490 5.54 -14.80 7.59
C GLY A 490 7.00 -15.23 7.84
N TRP A 491 7.27 -15.81 9.01
CA TRP A 491 8.60 -16.24 9.42
C TRP A 491 8.57 -17.58 10.12
N ASP A 492 9.66 -18.31 10.04
CA ASP A 492 9.89 -19.47 10.90
C ASP A 492 11.38 -19.66 11.24
N LYS A 493 11.62 -20.40 12.29
CA LYS A 493 12.96 -20.68 12.84
C LYS A 493 13.12 -22.16 13.09
N PRO A 494 13.60 -22.95 12.08
CA PRO A 494 13.66 -24.41 12.19
C PRO A 494 14.82 -24.92 13.08
N ALA A 495 15.82 -24.08 13.34
CA ALA A 495 17.01 -24.42 14.13
C ALA A 495 17.60 -23.17 14.78
N ASP A 496 18.53 -23.37 15.74
CA ASP A 496 19.18 -22.30 16.50
C ASP A 496 19.88 -21.26 15.61
N ASN A 497 20.32 -21.67 14.43
CA ASN A 497 21.10 -20.85 13.52
C ASN A 497 20.41 -20.57 12.18
N THR A 498 19.11 -20.80 12.05
CA THR A 498 18.41 -20.64 10.77
C THR A 498 17.14 -19.85 10.93
N LEU A 499 17.02 -18.74 10.17
CA LEU A 499 15.78 -17.99 9.96
C LEU A 499 15.25 -18.29 8.55
N ARG A 500 13.94 -18.28 8.38
CA ARG A 500 13.30 -18.31 7.06
C ARG A 500 12.20 -17.24 6.97
N LEU A 501 12.20 -16.50 5.87
CA LEU A 501 11.18 -15.52 5.52
C LEU A 501 10.27 -16.10 4.44
N THR A 502 8.97 -16.17 4.68
CA THR A 502 7.99 -16.69 3.73
C THR A 502 7.66 -15.65 2.68
N LEU A 503 7.81 -16.02 1.40
CA LEU A 503 7.71 -15.11 0.28
C LEU A 503 6.40 -15.25 -0.48
N LEU A 504 6.02 -16.48 -0.87
CA LEU A 504 4.84 -16.80 -1.69
C LEU A 504 4.19 -18.11 -1.23
N HIS A 505 2.87 -18.16 -1.24
CA HIS A 505 2.06 -19.28 -0.77
C HIS A 505 0.94 -19.62 -1.74
N THR A 506 1.07 -20.75 -2.47
CA THR A 506 0.00 -21.29 -3.31
C THR A 506 -0.36 -22.69 -2.82
N PRO A 507 -1.46 -22.83 -2.07
CA PRO A 507 -1.81 -24.11 -1.42
C PRO A 507 -2.38 -25.13 -2.40
N ALA A 508 -2.33 -26.40 -2.01
CA ALA A 508 -3.16 -27.43 -2.62
C ALA A 508 -4.61 -27.23 -2.19
N THR A 509 -5.52 -27.19 -3.17
CA THR A 509 -6.93 -26.90 -2.92
C THR A 509 -7.79 -28.13 -2.93
N LYS A 510 -8.89 -28.12 -2.15
CA LYS A 510 -9.89 -29.19 -2.09
C LYS A 510 -11.31 -28.61 -2.11
N GLY A 511 -12.23 -29.32 -2.77
CA GLY A 511 -13.66 -29.02 -2.71
C GLY A 511 -14.03 -27.59 -3.13
N GLY A 512 -14.73 -26.88 -2.25
CA GLY A 512 -15.25 -25.53 -2.49
C GLY A 512 -14.20 -24.46 -2.68
N TYR A 513 -12.92 -24.71 -2.32
CA TYR A 513 -11.82 -23.74 -2.40
C TYR A 513 -10.96 -23.89 -3.67
N ALA A 514 -11.46 -24.58 -4.70
CA ALA A 514 -10.70 -24.78 -5.95
C ALA A 514 -10.24 -23.46 -6.61
N TYR A 515 -10.92 -22.35 -6.35
CA TYR A 515 -10.54 -21.02 -6.84
C TYR A 515 -9.22 -20.49 -6.25
N GLN A 516 -8.74 -21.06 -5.13
CA GLN A 516 -7.46 -20.66 -4.51
C GLN A 516 -6.25 -21.37 -5.10
N ASN A 517 -6.42 -22.31 -6.05
CA ASN A 517 -5.33 -23.11 -6.63
C ASN A 517 -4.31 -22.31 -7.45
N LYS A 518 -4.62 -21.08 -7.76
CA LYS A 518 -3.76 -20.11 -8.45
C LYS A 518 -3.55 -18.83 -7.63
N GLN A 519 -3.79 -18.90 -6.35
CA GLN A 519 -3.43 -17.83 -5.44
C GLN A 519 -1.96 -17.47 -5.62
N ASP A 520 -1.64 -16.19 -5.59
CA ASP A 520 -0.30 -15.62 -5.83
C ASP A 520 0.30 -15.88 -7.23
N PHE A 521 -0.41 -16.51 -8.17
CA PHE A 521 0.07 -16.58 -9.56
C PHE A 521 0.13 -15.18 -10.15
N GLY A 522 1.31 -14.77 -10.60
CA GLY A 522 1.55 -13.45 -11.21
C GLY A 522 2.93 -12.91 -10.91
N HIS A 523 3.08 -11.60 -11.08
CA HIS A 523 4.35 -10.90 -11.05
C HIS A 523 4.58 -10.21 -9.69
N HIS A 524 5.61 -10.63 -8.98
CA HIS A 524 5.95 -10.14 -7.65
C HIS A 524 7.29 -9.43 -7.64
N THR A 525 7.33 -8.21 -7.08
CA THR A 525 8.56 -7.46 -6.81
C THR A 525 8.64 -7.09 -5.34
N PHE A 526 9.75 -7.44 -4.68
CA PHE A 526 9.98 -7.12 -3.27
C PHE A 526 11.47 -7.18 -2.94
N THR A 527 11.85 -6.58 -1.82
CA THR A 527 13.22 -6.55 -1.33
C THR A 527 13.31 -7.11 0.08
N TYR A 528 14.32 -7.90 0.34
CA TYR A 528 14.80 -8.17 1.69
C TYR A 528 16.30 -7.92 1.76
N SER A 529 16.80 -7.60 2.98
CA SER A 529 18.18 -7.19 3.14
C SER A 529 18.83 -7.91 4.33
N ILE A 530 20.15 -8.05 4.30
CA ILE A 530 20.95 -8.69 5.35
C ILE A 530 21.90 -7.66 5.93
N VAL A 531 21.99 -7.60 7.27
CA VAL A 531 22.87 -6.70 8.00
C VAL A 531 23.58 -7.48 9.11
N GLY A 532 24.89 -7.62 9.03
CA GLY A 532 25.71 -8.15 10.13
C GLY A 532 26.11 -7.02 11.09
N HIS A 533 26.16 -7.30 12.39
CA HIS A 533 26.49 -6.29 13.40
C HIS A 533 27.10 -6.89 14.67
N ALA A 534 27.93 -6.12 15.35
CA ALA A 534 28.34 -6.45 16.71
C ALA A 534 27.20 -6.16 17.69
N GLY A 535 27.10 -6.97 18.75
CA GLY A 535 26.03 -6.84 19.74
C GLY A 535 24.68 -7.34 19.21
N ASP A 536 23.60 -6.91 19.84
CA ASP A 536 22.23 -7.24 19.46
C ASP A 536 21.63 -6.27 18.39
N TYR A 537 20.37 -6.49 18.01
CA TYR A 537 19.65 -5.67 17.01
C TYR A 537 19.65 -4.17 17.33
N ARG A 538 19.73 -3.79 18.63
CA ARG A 538 19.78 -2.41 19.10
C ARG A 538 21.11 -1.76 18.73
N ALA A 539 22.21 -2.44 19.09
CA ALA A 539 23.55 -2.01 18.74
C ALA A 539 23.78 -1.99 17.22
N GLY A 540 23.16 -2.94 16.50
CA GLY A 540 23.14 -3.03 15.04
C GLY A 540 22.30 -1.96 14.36
N GLY A 541 21.41 -1.27 15.08
CA GLY A 541 20.50 -0.26 14.55
C GLY A 541 19.44 -0.83 13.59
N ALA A 542 19.02 -2.09 13.81
CA ALA A 542 18.09 -2.79 12.91
C ALA A 542 16.80 -2.01 12.64
N VAL A 543 16.20 -1.39 13.67
CA VAL A 543 14.97 -0.59 13.54
C VAL A 543 15.15 0.55 12.56
N ARG A 544 16.21 1.36 12.70
CA ARG A 544 16.47 2.50 11.80
C ARG A 544 16.84 2.05 10.39
N LYS A 545 17.60 0.96 10.25
CA LYS A 545 17.95 0.40 8.93
C LYS A 545 16.71 -0.14 8.21
N ALA A 546 15.81 -0.77 8.93
CA ALA A 546 14.53 -1.21 8.40
C ALA A 546 13.64 0.00 8.00
N GLU A 547 13.61 1.06 8.80
CA GLU A 547 12.92 2.31 8.46
C GLU A 547 13.50 2.95 7.19
N VAL A 548 14.83 3.01 7.03
CA VAL A 548 15.48 3.54 5.81
C VAL A 548 15.15 2.69 4.57
N LEU A 549 15.09 1.36 4.71
CA LEU A 549 14.64 0.47 3.61
C LEU A 549 13.18 0.77 3.22
N ASN A 550 12.31 0.98 4.20
CA ASN A 550 10.87 1.16 4.02
C ASN A 550 10.44 2.62 3.76
N GLN A 551 11.22 3.61 4.19
CA GLN A 551 11.02 5.04 3.92
C GLN A 551 12.25 5.63 3.20
N PRO A 552 12.51 5.24 1.94
CA PRO A 552 13.66 5.73 1.19
C PRO A 552 13.55 7.23 0.93
N LEU A 553 14.69 7.89 0.74
CA LEU A 553 14.74 9.27 0.26
C LEU A 553 14.07 9.37 -1.12
N ARG A 554 13.22 10.38 -1.30
CA ARG A 554 12.49 10.62 -2.54
C ARG A 554 13.02 11.83 -3.27
N ALA A 555 13.17 11.72 -4.59
CA ALA A 555 13.80 12.72 -5.42
C ALA A 555 12.79 13.42 -6.34
N PHE A 556 12.96 14.75 -6.50
CA PHE A 556 12.12 15.57 -7.36
C PHE A 556 12.99 16.57 -8.13
N VAL A 557 12.75 16.70 -9.43
CA VAL A 557 13.35 17.77 -10.23
C VAL A 557 12.53 19.05 -9.99
N ALA A 558 13.20 20.16 -9.71
CA ALA A 558 12.59 21.45 -9.48
C ALA A 558 13.01 22.49 -10.52
N PRO A 559 12.22 23.54 -10.78
CA PRO A 559 12.67 24.71 -11.50
C PRO A 559 13.68 25.50 -10.66
N ARG A 560 14.49 26.36 -11.33
CA ARG A 560 15.48 27.22 -10.66
C ARG A 560 14.84 28.52 -10.21
N HIS A 561 14.98 28.82 -8.91
CA HIS A 561 14.57 30.09 -8.31
C HIS A 561 15.26 30.30 -6.95
N GLY A 562 15.37 31.54 -6.51
CA GLY A 562 15.77 31.84 -5.13
C GLY A 562 14.63 31.51 -4.15
N GLY A 563 14.99 31.21 -2.90
CA GLY A 563 14.01 30.91 -1.85
C GLY A 563 14.44 31.36 -0.47
N VAL A 564 13.48 31.49 0.43
CA VAL A 564 13.66 32.06 1.79
C VAL A 564 14.09 31.02 2.84
N LEU A 565 13.94 29.74 2.55
CA LEU A 565 14.28 28.63 3.45
C LEU A 565 15.75 28.19 3.34
N GLY A 566 16.51 28.72 2.35
CA GLY A 566 17.83 28.20 2.02
C GLY A 566 17.75 26.89 1.23
N ARG A 567 18.85 26.12 1.21
CA ARG A 567 18.94 24.86 0.44
C ARG A 567 18.57 23.61 1.23
N SER A 568 18.30 23.78 2.52
CA SER A 568 17.93 22.69 3.41
C SER A 568 16.91 23.17 4.43
N PHE A 569 15.91 22.32 4.73
CA PHE A 569 14.86 22.62 5.69
C PHE A 569 14.45 21.33 6.42
N SER A 570 14.20 21.44 7.74
CA SER A 570 13.67 20.36 8.58
C SER A 570 12.53 20.90 9.45
N LEU A 571 11.40 20.19 9.48
CA LEU A 571 10.26 20.62 10.29
C LEU A 571 10.36 20.12 11.74
N ALA A 572 10.77 18.86 11.94
CA ALA A 572 10.88 18.22 13.25
C ALA A 572 12.00 17.17 13.26
N SER A 573 12.71 17.06 14.40
CA SER A 573 13.81 16.12 14.55
C SER A 573 13.87 15.57 15.96
N SER A 574 13.85 14.24 16.12
CA SER A 574 14.13 13.55 17.38
C SER A 574 15.65 13.45 17.61
N GLN A 575 16.10 13.89 18.78
CA GLN A 575 17.50 13.82 19.16
C GLN A 575 17.91 12.45 19.74
N ASN A 576 16.93 11.69 20.29
CA ASN A 576 17.17 10.38 20.89
C ASN A 576 17.07 9.28 19.81
N PRO A 577 18.12 8.47 19.57
CA PRO A 577 18.10 7.40 18.58
C PRO A 577 17.10 6.28 18.87
N ASN A 578 16.69 6.12 20.11
CA ASN A 578 15.73 5.11 20.53
C ASN A 578 14.28 5.62 20.57
N VAL A 579 14.02 6.85 20.12
CA VAL A 579 12.67 7.43 20.07
C VAL A 579 12.33 7.79 18.64
N ALA A 580 11.47 6.99 18.02
CA ALA A 580 11.08 7.13 16.63
C ALA A 580 9.82 8.00 16.46
N LEU A 581 9.80 8.86 15.45
CA LEU A 581 8.61 9.60 15.01
C LEU A 581 7.69 8.66 14.23
N ARG A 582 6.47 8.42 14.73
CA ARG A 582 5.47 7.55 14.06
C ARG A 582 4.40 8.31 13.32
N ALA A 583 3.94 9.44 13.83
CA ALA A 583 2.98 10.29 13.14
C ALA A 583 3.38 11.76 13.22
N LEU A 584 3.13 12.49 12.16
CA LEU A 584 3.15 13.95 12.08
C LEU A 584 2.05 14.35 11.11
N LYS A 585 0.93 14.83 11.64
CA LYS A 585 -0.29 15.13 10.89
C LYS A 585 -1.02 16.33 11.48
N GLN A 586 -2.05 16.85 10.83
CA GLN A 586 -2.97 17.80 11.42
C GLN A 586 -3.91 17.09 12.41
N ALA A 587 -4.28 17.73 13.51
CA ALA A 587 -5.25 17.21 14.48
C ALA A 587 -6.64 17.01 13.85
N GLU A 588 -7.43 16.05 14.36
CA GLU A 588 -8.77 15.78 13.81
C GLU A 588 -9.75 16.93 14.02
N ASP A 589 -9.64 17.64 15.13
CA ASP A 589 -10.59 18.66 15.59
C ASP A 589 -10.08 20.10 15.48
N SER A 590 -8.86 20.32 15.00
CA SER A 590 -8.26 21.67 14.95
C SER A 590 -7.25 21.83 13.82
N ASP A 591 -6.67 23.04 13.72
CA ASP A 591 -5.58 23.38 12.81
C ASP A 591 -4.18 23.17 13.42
N GLU A 592 -4.10 22.60 14.63
CA GLU A 592 -2.85 22.24 15.30
C GLU A 592 -2.30 20.92 14.75
N TYR A 593 -1.06 20.58 15.11
CA TYR A 593 -0.41 19.38 14.62
C TYR A 593 -0.27 18.32 15.69
N VAL A 594 -0.50 17.08 15.33
CA VAL A 594 -0.28 15.91 16.18
C VAL A 594 1.06 15.28 15.83
N VAL A 595 1.87 15.04 16.87
CA VAL A 595 3.12 14.28 16.76
C VAL A 595 3.05 13.06 17.68
N ARG A 596 3.41 11.89 17.14
CA ARG A 596 3.44 10.65 17.91
C ARG A 596 4.82 10.02 17.85
N PHE A 597 5.30 9.59 19.00
CA PHE A 597 6.60 8.94 19.17
C PHE A 597 6.45 7.61 19.89
N TYR A 598 7.38 6.70 19.65
CA TYR A 598 7.48 5.48 20.44
C TYR A 598 8.95 5.13 20.75
N GLU A 599 9.15 4.46 21.87
CA GLU A 599 10.44 3.96 22.30
C GLU A 599 10.73 2.61 21.60
N THR A 600 11.90 2.45 20.99
CA THR A 600 12.21 1.33 20.08
C THR A 600 13.11 0.25 20.70
N SER A 601 13.76 0.53 21.85
CA SER A 601 14.79 -0.36 22.40
C SER A 601 14.28 -1.33 23.45
N GLY A 602 13.23 -0.96 24.21
CA GLY A 602 12.74 -1.73 25.35
C GLY A 602 13.70 -1.78 26.55
N LEU A 603 14.77 -0.97 26.58
CA LEU A 603 15.82 -1.02 27.63
C LEU A 603 15.52 -0.14 28.85
N GLY A 604 14.32 0.39 28.97
CA GLY A 604 13.95 1.27 30.07
C GLY A 604 13.49 2.63 29.58
N SER A 605 13.08 3.50 30.52
CA SER A 605 12.59 4.83 30.18
C SER A 605 13.65 5.67 29.48
N GLN A 606 13.25 6.36 28.42
CA GLN A 606 14.08 7.24 27.61
C GLN A 606 13.63 8.69 27.79
N GLN A 607 14.62 9.58 27.98
CA GLN A 607 14.38 11.00 27.85
C GLN A 607 14.45 11.42 26.39
N ALA A 608 13.39 12.05 25.91
CA ALA A 608 13.29 12.51 24.53
C ALA A 608 13.29 14.03 24.45
N VAL A 609 14.03 14.57 23.49
CA VAL A 609 14.00 15.97 23.08
C VAL A 609 13.72 16.02 21.58
N VAL A 610 12.63 16.69 21.22
CA VAL A 610 12.22 16.86 19.81
C VAL A 610 12.28 18.34 19.47
N GLY A 611 13.13 18.68 18.53
CA GLY A 611 13.27 20.05 18.01
C GLY A 611 12.32 20.32 16.84
N PHE A 612 11.72 21.51 16.78
CA PHE A 612 10.86 21.98 15.70
C PHE A 612 11.46 23.19 14.96
N ALA A 613 11.00 23.42 13.73
CA ALA A 613 11.42 24.56 12.89
C ALA A 613 11.09 25.92 13.52
N ALA A 614 10.08 25.99 14.42
CA ALA A 614 9.63 27.22 15.08
C ALA A 614 9.46 27.02 16.60
N GLN A 615 9.24 28.13 17.30
CA GLN A 615 8.87 28.09 18.72
C GLN A 615 7.50 27.41 18.91
N ILE A 616 7.39 26.60 19.95
CA ILE A 616 6.14 26.01 20.39
C ILE A 616 5.39 27.09 21.19
N VAL A 617 4.15 27.33 20.81
CA VAL A 617 3.23 28.28 21.47
C VAL A 617 2.38 27.59 22.53
N ASP A 618 1.92 26.38 22.23
CA ASP A 618 1.19 25.50 23.14
C ASP A 618 1.49 24.04 22.79
N ALA A 619 1.42 23.18 23.81
CA ALA A 619 1.50 21.73 23.60
C ALA A 619 0.71 21.01 24.70
N ARG A 620 0.03 19.92 24.32
CA ARG A 620 -0.75 19.05 25.19
C ARG A 620 -0.42 17.60 24.95
N GLU A 621 -0.37 16.79 26.00
CA GLU A 621 -0.28 15.34 25.88
C GLU A 621 -1.65 14.76 25.56
N LEU A 622 -1.69 13.83 24.58
CA LEU A 622 -2.90 13.18 24.08
C LEU A 622 -2.85 11.67 24.31
N ASN A 623 -4.03 11.05 24.35
CA ASN A 623 -4.16 9.61 24.20
C ASN A 623 -4.11 9.17 22.71
N GLY A 624 -4.37 7.87 22.45
CA GLY A 624 -4.32 7.30 21.10
C GLY A 624 -5.39 7.83 20.14
N VAL A 625 -6.49 8.38 20.66
CA VAL A 625 -7.64 8.93 19.90
C VAL A 625 -7.71 10.46 19.98
N GLU A 626 -6.62 11.10 20.36
CA GLU A 626 -6.41 12.55 20.37
C GLU A 626 -7.15 13.31 21.50
N ASP A 627 -7.72 12.63 22.50
CA ASP A 627 -8.20 13.31 23.71
C ASP A 627 -7.05 13.82 24.54
N VAL A 628 -7.20 15.03 25.10
CA VAL A 628 -6.19 15.64 25.99
C VAL A 628 -6.15 14.88 27.32
N VAL A 629 -4.98 14.38 27.70
CA VAL A 629 -4.76 13.65 28.97
C VAL A 629 -3.83 14.39 29.94
N GLY A 630 -3.12 15.41 29.47
CA GLY A 630 -2.23 16.19 30.33
C GLY A 630 -1.55 17.38 29.65
N ASP A 631 -0.75 18.08 30.39
CA ASP A 631 0.13 19.13 29.90
C ASP A 631 1.40 18.52 29.33
N ALA A 632 2.00 19.19 28.34
CA ALA A 632 3.28 18.79 27.76
C ALA A 632 4.38 19.76 28.22
N GLU A 633 5.58 19.23 28.50
CA GLU A 633 6.76 20.03 28.80
C GLU A 633 7.42 20.53 27.52
N PHE A 634 7.56 21.84 27.35
CA PHE A 634 8.27 22.43 26.23
C PHE A 634 9.00 23.72 26.59
N SER A 635 10.05 24.03 25.84
CA SER A 635 10.80 25.28 25.99
C SER A 635 11.35 25.71 24.63
N GLY A 636 10.98 26.92 24.18
CA GLY A 636 11.40 27.46 22.91
C GLY A 636 10.91 26.59 21.74
N ARG A 637 11.84 25.91 21.07
CA ARG A 637 11.56 25.00 19.94
C ARG A 637 11.54 23.53 20.32
N GLU A 638 11.74 23.21 21.59
CA GLU A 638 11.92 21.84 22.04
C GLU A 638 10.72 21.34 22.87
N LEU A 639 10.19 20.20 22.48
CA LEU A 639 9.29 19.38 23.25
C LEU A 639 10.11 18.35 24.03
N ARG A 640 9.83 18.18 25.31
CA ARG A 640 10.55 17.27 26.22
C ARG A 640 9.59 16.30 26.86
N PHE A 641 9.94 15.03 26.90
CA PHE A 641 9.12 14.00 27.55
C PHE A 641 9.93 12.78 27.92
N GLU A 642 9.39 12.02 28.84
CA GLU A 642 9.85 10.67 29.15
C GLU A 642 8.91 9.64 28.55
N VAL A 643 9.46 8.57 27.97
CA VAL A 643 8.71 7.45 27.40
C VAL A 643 9.28 6.14 27.94
N GLY A 644 8.39 5.28 28.46
CA GLY A 644 8.74 3.95 28.99
C GLY A 644 9.15 2.96 27.88
N PRO A 645 9.67 1.78 28.27
CA PRO A 645 10.06 0.74 27.31
C PRO A 645 8.93 0.38 26.35
N PHE A 646 9.19 0.46 25.04
CA PHE A 646 8.19 0.26 23.97
C PHE A 646 6.93 1.12 24.09
N GLY A 647 6.94 2.12 24.97
CA GLY A 647 5.80 3.01 25.19
C GLY A 647 5.60 3.99 24.04
N MET A 648 4.37 4.50 23.93
CA MET A 648 4.01 5.57 22.99
C MET A 648 3.65 6.85 23.72
N LYS A 649 3.99 7.99 23.12
CA LYS A 649 3.58 9.32 23.53
C LYS A 649 3.05 10.10 22.33
N THR A 650 1.91 10.75 22.53
CA THR A 650 1.26 11.57 21.50
C THR A 650 1.07 12.98 22.06
N PHE A 651 1.35 13.98 21.22
CA PHE A 651 1.20 15.38 21.61
C PHE A 651 0.51 16.17 20.51
N ARG A 652 -0.35 17.09 20.89
CA ARG A 652 -0.82 18.17 20.06
C ARG A 652 0.09 19.36 20.26
N VAL A 653 0.60 19.93 19.17
CA VAL A 653 1.59 21.01 19.20
C VAL A 653 1.12 22.16 18.32
N LYS A 654 1.13 23.35 18.88
CA LYS A 654 0.91 24.61 18.19
C LYS A 654 2.25 25.32 17.98
N LEU A 655 2.66 25.46 16.73
CA LEU A 655 3.88 26.17 16.36
C LEU A 655 3.59 27.64 16.12
N ALA A 656 4.54 28.52 16.47
CA ALA A 656 4.52 29.90 16.06
C ALA A 656 4.51 29.97 14.50
N LYS A 657 3.89 31.01 13.96
CA LYS A 657 3.90 31.24 12.50
C LYS A 657 5.34 31.31 11.98
N PRO A 658 5.60 30.82 10.77
CA PRO A 658 6.93 30.90 10.18
C PRO A 658 7.35 32.36 10.04
N ALA A 659 8.64 32.66 10.33
CA ALA A 659 9.17 34.03 10.21
C ALA A 659 9.06 34.58 8.77
N ARG A 660 8.99 33.69 7.80
CA ARG A 660 8.78 33.96 6.37
C ARG A 660 7.79 32.97 5.82
N ALA A 661 6.51 33.31 5.90
CA ALA A 661 5.44 32.53 5.30
C ALA A 661 5.52 32.56 3.77
N LEU A 662 5.16 31.44 3.15
CA LEU A 662 4.93 31.38 1.71
C LEU A 662 3.51 31.86 1.39
N THR A 663 3.28 32.21 0.14
CA THR A 663 1.94 32.58 -0.34
C THR A 663 1.32 31.40 -1.08
N PRO A 664 0.08 31.03 -0.81
CA PRO A 664 -0.62 30.02 -1.61
C PRO A 664 -0.63 30.41 -3.09
N ALA A 665 -0.66 29.42 -3.98
CA ALA A 665 -0.81 29.64 -5.40
C ALA A 665 -2.14 30.38 -5.68
N ALA A 666 -2.10 31.43 -6.48
CA ALA A 666 -3.31 32.15 -6.88
C ALA A 666 -4.16 31.27 -7.80
N GLU A 667 -5.47 31.24 -7.58
CA GLU A 667 -6.42 30.50 -8.42
C GLU A 667 -7.70 31.29 -8.68
N ALA A 668 -8.39 30.95 -9.76
CA ALA A 668 -9.72 31.48 -10.05
C ALA A 668 -10.56 30.43 -10.78
N ALA A 669 -11.80 30.23 -10.33
CA ALA A 669 -12.75 29.35 -10.99
C ALA A 669 -13.12 29.92 -12.38
N VAL A 670 -13.28 29.01 -13.35
CA VAL A 670 -13.75 29.33 -14.71
C VAL A 670 -15.26 29.06 -14.80
N GLU A 671 -16.00 30.03 -15.24
CA GLU A 671 -17.44 29.87 -15.47
C GLU A 671 -17.68 28.94 -16.66
N LEU A 672 -18.46 27.87 -16.46
CA LEU A 672 -18.74 26.87 -17.48
C LEU A 672 -20.19 26.97 -18.00
N PRO A 673 -20.41 26.89 -19.32
CA PRO A 673 -21.76 26.88 -19.91
C PRO A 673 -22.37 25.47 -19.83
N TYR A 674 -22.82 25.07 -18.66
CA TYR A 674 -23.39 23.73 -18.44
C TYR A 674 -24.48 23.38 -19.43
N ASN A 675 -24.49 22.20 -20.00
CA ASN A 675 -25.40 21.75 -21.05
C ASN A 675 -25.82 20.28 -20.92
N VAL A 676 -25.44 19.63 -19.82
CA VAL A 676 -25.80 18.24 -19.52
C VAL A 676 -25.95 18.02 -18.02
N LYS A 677 -27.01 17.31 -17.64
CA LYS A 677 -27.21 16.83 -16.28
C LYS A 677 -26.43 15.54 -16.10
N THR A 678 -25.45 15.56 -15.20
CA THR A 678 -24.50 14.42 -15.04
C THR A 678 -24.88 13.47 -13.92
N ALA A 679 -25.73 13.91 -12.99
CA ALA A 679 -26.06 13.19 -11.77
C ALA A 679 -27.57 13.14 -11.53
N SER A 680 -28.04 12.14 -10.80
CA SER A 680 -29.42 11.99 -10.34
C SER A 680 -29.47 11.67 -8.86
N TYR A 681 -30.58 12.01 -8.20
CA TYR A 681 -30.83 11.66 -6.81
C TYR A 681 -31.55 10.31 -6.68
N ASN A 682 -31.38 9.63 -5.57
CA ASN A 682 -32.01 8.34 -5.26
C ASN A 682 -33.52 8.28 -5.58
N PRO A 683 -34.37 9.27 -5.24
CA PRO A 683 -35.80 9.25 -5.58
C PRO A 683 -36.07 9.42 -7.09
N PHE A 684 -35.12 9.98 -7.86
CA PHE A 684 -35.32 10.40 -9.24
C PHE A 684 -34.18 9.95 -10.17
N ARG A 685 -33.76 8.68 -10.09
CA ARG A 685 -32.65 8.13 -10.89
C ARG A 685 -32.86 8.23 -12.40
N SER A 686 -34.10 8.47 -12.86
CA SER A 686 -34.45 8.55 -14.28
C SER A 686 -34.21 9.93 -14.91
N ASP A 687 -33.80 10.95 -14.16
CA ASP A 687 -33.67 12.32 -14.65
C ASP A 687 -32.30 12.71 -15.19
N ALA A 688 -31.31 11.75 -15.15
CA ALA A 688 -29.99 11.93 -15.74
C ALA A 688 -29.54 10.68 -16.51
N ASN A 689 -28.92 10.92 -17.68
CA ASN A 689 -28.31 9.87 -18.51
C ASN A 689 -26.93 10.35 -18.99
N PHE A 690 -25.95 10.26 -18.08
CA PHE A 690 -24.62 10.79 -18.31
C PHE A 690 -23.89 10.09 -19.46
N ASP A 691 -23.85 8.76 -19.41
CA ASP A 691 -23.10 7.94 -20.38
C ASP A 691 -23.86 7.62 -21.66
N GLY A 692 -25.11 8.06 -21.79
CA GLY A 692 -25.97 7.73 -22.91
C GLY A 692 -26.49 6.29 -22.93
N LYS A 693 -26.14 5.48 -21.93
CA LYS A 693 -26.53 4.07 -21.75
C LYS A 693 -27.48 3.87 -20.57
N GLY A 694 -27.90 4.97 -19.95
CA GLY A 694 -28.81 4.97 -18.80
C GLY A 694 -28.16 5.08 -17.44
N CYS A 695 -26.85 5.37 -17.36
CA CYS A 695 -26.19 5.57 -16.08
C CYS A 695 -25.81 7.03 -15.83
N SER A 696 -25.76 7.39 -14.54
CA SER A 696 -25.34 8.71 -14.08
C SER A 696 -24.55 8.62 -12.77
N TYR A 697 -23.91 9.71 -12.35
CA TYR A 697 -23.36 9.81 -11.01
C TYR A 697 -24.47 9.84 -9.97
N ALA A 698 -24.19 9.36 -8.77
CA ALA A 698 -25.06 9.51 -7.60
C ALA A 698 -24.88 10.93 -7.03
N ALA A 699 -25.92 11.76 -7.11
CA ALA A 699 -25.88 13.16 -6.71
C ALA A 699 -25.59 13.32 -5.21
N GLU A 700 -26.01 12.35 -4.39
CA GLU A 700 -25.74 12.31 -2.94
C GLU A 700 -24.26 12.26 -2.59
N LEU A 701 -23.41 11.78 -3.50
CA LEU A 701 -21.96 11.66 -3.30
C LEU A 701 -21.19 12.89 -3.81
N LEU A 702 -21.83 13.77 -4.58
CA LEU A 702 -21.16 14.92 -5.18
C LEU A 702 -21.08 16.08 -4.19
N PRO A 703 -19.89 16.55 -3.80
CA PRO A 703 -19.73 17.75 -3.01
C PRO A 703 -19.92 18.99 -3.88
N SER A 704 -20.21 20.13 -3.25
CA SER A 704 -20.29 21.42 -3.95
C SER A 704 -18.93 21.98 -4.37
N ARG A 705 -17.85 21.47 -3.76
CA ARG A 705 -16.47 21.84 -4.08
C ARG A 705 -15.55 20.64 -3.89
N ILE A 706 -14.62 20.46 -4.81
CA ILE A 706 -13.54 19.47 -4.71
C ILE A 706 -12.20 20.21 -4.65
N VAL A 707 -11.36 19.89 -3.67
CA VAL A 707 -9.99 20.39 -3.60
C VAL A 707 -9.03 19.23 -3.86
N TYR A 708 -8.27 19.31 -4.94
CA TYR A 708 -7.33 18.26 -5.30
C TYR A 708 -6.02 18.81 -5.87
N GLY A 709 -4.90 18.32 -5.34
CA GLY A 709 -3.57 18.77 -5.74
C GLY A 709 -3.36 20.28 -5.52
N GLY A 710 -3.92 20.83 -4.43
CA GLY A 710 -3.81 22.22 -4.06
C GLY A 710 -4.67 23.19 -4.91
N VAL A 711 -5.62 22.68 -5.69
CA VAL A 711 -6.53 23.47 -6.55
C VAL A 711 -7.97 23.19 -6.17
N GLY A 712 -8.80 24.24 -6.05
CA GLY A 712 -10.23 24.15 -5.81
C GLY A 712 -11.04 24.11 -7.10
N PHE A 713 -12.07 23.28 -7.13
CA PHE A 713 -13.02 23.12 -8.23
C PHE A 713 -14.43 23.36 -7.71
N GLU A 714 -15.06 24.42 -8.18
CA GLU A 714 -16.46 24.73 -7.86
C GLU A 714 -17.35 23.87 -8.74
N MET A 715 -18.20 23.04 -8.12
CA MET A 715 -19.06 22.09 -8.81
C MET A 715 -20.43 22.71 -9.10
N GLY A 716 -21.01 22.37 -10.26
CA GLY A 716 -22.38 22.73 -10.58
C GLY A 716 -23.40 22.00 -9.70
N ASP A 717 -24.59 22.56 -9.56
CA ASP A 717 -25.71 21.96 -8.81
C ASP A 717 -26.12 20.62 -9.45
N PRO A 718 -26.00 19.48 -8.75
CA PRO A 718 -26.36 18.17 -9.29
C PRO A 718 -27.87 18.02 -9.57
N ALA A 719 -28.74 18.94 -9.08
CA ALA A 719 -30.16 18.98 -9.41
C ALA A 719 -30.44 19.60 -10.80
N ALA A 720 -29.43 20.30 -11.37
CA ALA A 720 -29.52 20.98 -12.66
C ALA A 720 -28.51 20.43 -13.67
N GLU A 721 -28.36 21.08 -14.83
CA GLU A 721 -27.24 20.88 -15.72
C GLU A 721 -25.95 21.30 -14.99
N ASN A 722 -25.00 20.39 -14.84
CA ASN A 722 -23.83 20.55 -14.01
C ASN A 722 -22.54 19.98 -14.66
N GLY A 723 -22.57 19.83 -15.98
CA GLY A 723 -21.42 19.46 -16.80
C GLY A 723 -21.51 20.07 -18.19
N VAL A 724 -20.37 20.20 -18.85
CA VAL A 724 -20.25 20.60 -20.26
C VAL A 724 -19.87 19.41 -21.10
N LYS A 725 -20.80 18.91 -21.89
CA LYS A 725 -20.53 17.92 -22.95
C LYS A 725 -19.88 18.66 -24.12
N CYS A 726 -18.63 18.35 -24.41
CA CYS A 726 -17.78 19.14 -25.31
C CYS A 726 -18.24 19.10 -26.78
N ARG A 727 -18.43 20.27 -27.37
CA ARG A 727 -18.85 20.47 -28.79
C ARG A 727 -18.20 21.71 -29.38
N ARG A 728 -16.88 21.88 -29.18
CA ARG A 728 -16.10 23.08 -29.53
C ARG A 728 -16.57 24.35 -28.84
N ASP A 729 -17.18 24.25 -27.66
CA ASP A 729 -17.57 25.36 -26.87
C ASP A 729 -16.37 26.26 -26.55
N THR A 730 -16.58 27.57 -26.69
CA THR A 730 -15.57 28.59 -26.40
C THR A 730 -15.87 29.21 -25.04
N ILE A 731 -14.91 29.23 -24.15
CA ILE A 731 -15.04 29.65 -22.77
C ILE A 731 -14.00 30.74 -22.49
N ASP A 732 -14.46 31.86 -21.92
CA ASP A 732 -13.59 32.93 -21.48
C ASP A 732 -12.88 32.56 -20.18
N LEU A 733 -11.55 32.79 -20.10
CA LEU A 733 -10.75 32.55 -18.93
C LEU A 733 -10.66 33.80 -18.05
N PRO A 734 -10.69 33.64 -16.71
CA PRO A 734 -10.47 34.72 -15.76
C PRO A 734 -9.14 35.45 -16.01
N ARG A 735 -9.15 36.76 -15.85
CA ARG A 735 -7.94 37.58 -16.00
C ARG A 735 -6.98 37.35 -14.82
N GLY A 736 -5.71 37.13 -15.10
CA GLY A 736 -4.65 36.93 -14.09
C GLY A 736 -3.36 36.42 -14.70
N ARG A 737 -2.37 36.22 -13.85
CA ARG A 737 -1.05 35.66 -14.23
C ARG A 737 -1.02 34.18 -13.92
N TYR A 738 -1.90 33.43 -14.52
CA TYR A 738 -2.03 31.99 -14.33
C TYR A 738 -1.22 31.24 -15.38
N GLY A 739 -0.40 30.29 -14.96
CA GLY A 739 0.39 29.45 -15.86
C GLY A 739 -0.20 28.08 -16.11
N LYS A 740 -1.29 27.74 -15.41
CA LYS A 740 -1.99 26.45 -15.51
C LYS A 740 -3.48 26.61 -15.68
N LEU A 741 -4.08 25.72 -16.45
CA LEU A 741 -5.52 25.49 -16.47
C LEU A 741 -5.74 24.03 -16.01
N TYR A 742 -6.51 23.88 -14.95
CA TYR A 742 -6.90 22.58 -14.44
C TYR A 742 -8.36 22.32 -14.74
N LEU A 743 -8.65 21.14 -15.29
CA LEU A 743 -10.01 20.69 -15.61
C LEU A 743 -10.34 19.49 -14.73
N LEU A 744 -11.55 19.43 -14.24
CA LEU A 744 -12.15 18.23 -13.68
C LEU A 744 -13.03 17.62 -14.76
N ALA A 745 -12.63 16.48 -15.33
CA ALA A 745 -13.27 15.92 -16.49
C ALA A 745 -13.28 14.39 -16.49
N ALA A 746 -14.15 13.80 -17.30
CA ALA A 746 -14.16 12.36 -17.57
C ALA A 746 -14.73 12.07 -18.97
N SER A 747 -14.35 10.91 -19.53
CA SER A 747 -14.96 10.38 -20.75
C SER A 747 -16.11 9.43 -20.42
N THR A 748 -17.17 9.45 -21.21
CA THR A 748 -18.35 8.61 -21.01
C THR A 748 -18.21 7.18 -21.59
N MET A 749 -17.14 6.89 -22.33
CA MET A 749 -17.03 5.60 -23.05
C MET A 749 -15.75 4.82 -22.77
N TYR A 750 -14.60 5.40 -23.05
CA TYR A 750 -13.26 4.83 -22.91
C TYR A 750 -12.26 5.97 -22.75
N ASP A 751 -11.03 5.64 -22.37
CA ASP A 751 -9.96 6.63 -22.23
C ASP A 751 -9.75 7.33 -23.60
N THR A 752 -9.90 8.65 -23.63
CA THR A 752 -9.99 9.43 -24.86
C THR A 752 -8.88 10.48 -24.91
N GLN A 753 -8.09 10.48 -25.95
CA GLN A 753 -7.17 11.59 -26.27
C GLN A 753 -7.99 12.79 -26.72
N ALA A 754 -7.83 13.91 -26.07
CA ALA A 754 -8.57 15.15 -26.33
C ALA A 754 -7.62 16.29 -26.68
N VAL A 755 -8.05 17.16 -27.58
CA VAL A 755 -7.33 18.39 -27.95
C VAL A 755 -8.10 19.58 -27.41
N PHE A 756 -7.54 20.23 -26.41
CA PHE A 756 -8.00 21.52 -25.89
C PHE A 756 -7.21 22.64 -26.54
N THR A 757 -7.84 23.73 -26.90
CA THR A 757 -7.13 24.87 -27.52
C THR A 757 -7.21 26.07 -26.60
N VAL A 758 -6.06 26.64 -26.20
CA VAL A 758 -5.97 27.84 -25.38
C VAL A 758 -5.31 28.95 -26.20
N ASP A 759 -6.02 30.06 -26.43
CA ASP A 759 -5.59 31.19 -27.29
C ASP A 759 -5.00 30.73 -28.64
N GLY A 760 -5.62 29.73 -29.26
CA GLY A 760 -5.22 29.15 -30.54
C GLY A 760 -4.06 28.11 -30.45
N LYS A 761 -3.51 27.83 -29.28
CA LYS A 761 -2.50 26.77 -29.08
C LYS A 761 -3.17 25.48 -28.65
N GLU A 762 -2.88 24.39 -29.33
CA GLU A 762 -3.39 23.06 -29.02
C GLU A 762 -2.63 22.40 -27.87
N HIS A 763 -3.37 21.75 -26.98
CA HIS A 763 -2.90 20.95 -25.87
C HIS A 763 -3.60 19.60 -25.89
N THR A 764 -2.84 18.55 -26.10
CA THR A 764 -3.36 17.18 -26.08
C THR A 764 -3.29 16.60 -24.68
N ALA A 765 -4.41 16.09 -24.18
CA ALA A 765 -4.49 15.43 -22.88
C ALA A 765 -5.32 14.15 -22.96
N LEU A 766 -5.00 13.18 -22.13
CA LEU A 766 -5.81 11.98 -21.93
C LEU A 766 -6.95 12.32 -20.96
N VAL A 767 -8.19 12.06 -21.38
CA VAL A 767 -9.38 12.12 -20.52
C VAL A 767 -9.84 10.70 -20.26
N PRO A 768 -9.61 10.15 -19.03
CA PRO A 768 -9.93 8.78 -18.75
C PRO A 768 -11.43 8.51 -18.69
N TYR A 769 -11.78 7.24 -18.87
CA TYR A 769 -13.15 6.74 -18.73
C TYR A 769 -13.65 6.91 -17.29
N TYR A 770 -14.90 7.34 -17.15
CA TYR A 770 -15.50 7.65 -15.85
C TYR A 770 -15.80 6.43 -14.96
N GLY A 771 -15.62 5.22 -15.45
CA GLY A 771 -15.89 3.96 -14.76
C GLY A 771 -14.77 2.95 -14.93
N GLY A 772 -15.02 1.70 -14.53
CA GLY A 772 -14.03 0.62 -14.56
C GLY A 772 -13.03 0.67 -13.41
N PHE A 773 -11.86 0.07 -13.60
CA PHE A 773 -10.77 0.07 -12.63
C PHE A 773 -9.67 1.07 -13.01
N ILE A 774 -9.12 1.72 -11.99
CA ILE A 774 -7.97 2.62 -12.14
C ILE A 774 -6.67 1.82 -12.20
N GLY A 775 -6.62 0.68 -11.51
CA GLY A 775 -5.47 -0.19 -11.55
C GLY A 775 -5.80 -1.60 -11.11
N GLN A 776 -4.91 -2.53 -11.47
CA GLN A 776 -5.00 -3.93 -11.06
C GLN A 776 -3.61 -4.50 -10.80
N TRP A 777 -3.50 -5.46 -9.91
CA TRP A 777 -2.36 -6.33 -9.86
C TRP A 777 -2.42 -7.36 -10.99
N GLY A 778 -1.25 -7.81 -11.49
CA GLY A 778 -1.18 -8.84 -12.52
C GLY A 778 -1.55 -10.21 -11.96
N HIS A 779 -2.78 -10.66 -12.19
CA HIS A 779 -3.30 -11.96 -11.77
C HIS A 779 -3.66 -12.85 -12.98
N THR A 780 -4.18 -14.05 -12.72
CA THR A 780 -4.58 -14.98 -13.76
C THR A 780 -5.55 -14.35 -14.77
N GLY A 781 -5.08 -14.14 -15.99
CA GLY A 781 -5.82 -13.46 -17.06
C GLY A 781 -5.32 -12.04 -17.33
N HIS A 782 -4.64 -11.41 -16.36
CA HIS A 782 -3.94 -10.14 -16.50
C HIS A 782 -2.54 -10.32 -15.89
N THR A 783 -1.61 -10.84 -16.66
CA THR A 783 -0.26 -11.19 -16.16
C THR A 783 0.59 -10.00 -15.78
N GLU A 784 0.16 -8.78 -16.10
CA GLU A 784 0.89 -7.56 -15.84
C GLU A 784 0.06 -6.60 -14.97
N PRO A 785 0.62 -6.07 -13.89
CA PRO A 785 -0.03 -5.03 -13.12
C PRO A 785 -0.09 -3.75 -13.94
N TYR A 786 -1.20 -3.00 -13.82
CA TYR A 786 -1.31 -1.67 -14.40
C TYR A 786 -1.86 -0.66 -13.40
N LEU A 787 -1.53 0.59 -13.63
CA LEU A 787 -2.09 1.75 -12.96
C LEU A 787 -2.23 2.85 -14.01
N LYS A 788 -3.45 3.37 -14.19
CA LYS A 788 -3.72 4.49 -15.11
C LYS A 788 -2.92 5.72 -14.68
N ASP A 789 -2.28 6.37 -15.63
CA ASP A 789 -1.61 7.65 -15.39
C ASP A 789 -2.66 8.76 -15.36
N ALA A 790 -3.40 8.82 -14.28
CA ALA A 790 -4.52 9.74 -14.08
C ALA A 790 -4.57 10.23 -12.63
N GLN A 791 -4.98 11.46 -12.43
CA GLN A 791 -5.17 12.06 -11.11
C GLN A 791 -6.65 11.94 -10.72
N VAL A 792 -6.95 11.02 -9.80
CA VAL A 792 -8.31 10.66 -9.39
C VAL A 792 -8.79 11.63 -8.31
N ALA A 793 -9.51 12.68 -8.72
CA ALA A 793 -9.98 13.72 -7.81
C ALA A 793 -11.30 13.37 -7.10
N PHE A 794 -12.12 12.49 -7.69
CA PHE A 794 -13.36 12.02 -7.10
C PHE A 794 -13.57 10.54 -7.38
N VAL A 795 -14.09 9.83 -6.38
CA VAL A 795 -14.47 8.42 -6.44
C VAL A 795 -15.89 8.25 -5.90
N GLY A 796 -16.83 7.87 -6.76
CA GLY A 796 -18.17 7.46 -6.37
C GLY A 796 -18.26 5.94 -6.29
N THR A 797 -18.89 5.42 -5.24
CA THR A 797 -18.96 3.97 -4.94
C THR A 797 -19.95 3.20 -5.82
N HIS A 798 -20.83 3.90 -6.56
CA HIS A 798 -21.86 3.31 -7.41
C HIS A 798 -22.33 4.27 -8.48
N LYS A 799 -22.99 3.73 -9.47
CA LYS A 799 -23.76 4.46 -10.50
C LYS A 799 -25.25 4.38 -10.20
N HIS A 800 -25.98 5.39 -10.57
CA HIS A 800 -27.42 5.30 -10.70
C HIS A 800 -27.81 4.74 -12.09
N ASP A 801 -28.74 3.78 -12.12
CA ASP A 801 -29.30 3.20 -13.35
C ASP A 801 -30.74 3.70 -13.54
N MET A 802 -30.95 4.57 -14.54
CA MET A 802 -32.26 5.11 -14.85
C MET A 802 -33.24 4.08 -15.44
N ILE A 803 -32.70 3.04 -16.12
CA ILE A 803 -33.52 2.02 -16.81
C ILE A 803 -34.11 1.06 -15.79
N ARG A 804 -33.32 0.66 -14.81
CA ARG A 804 -33.74 -0.28 -13.76
C ARG A 804 -34.28 0.43 -12.52
N ASN A 805 -34.04 1.74 -12.41
CA ASN A 805 -34.33 2.57 -11.24
C ASN A 805 -33.70 2.01 -9.95
N GLU A 806 -32.43 1.61 -10.03
CA GLU A 806 -31.63 1.05 -8.93
C GLU A 806 -30.21 1.60 -8.93
N ASP A 807 -29.51 1.38 -7.81
CA ASP A 807 -28.06 1.59 -7.75
C ASP A 807 -27.35 0.41 -8.39
N ARG A 808 -26.23 0.67 -9.06
CA ARG A 808 -25.25 -0.34 -9.45
C ARG A 808 -24.09 -0.31 -8.47
N PRO A 809 -24.18 -1.02 -7.36
CA PRO A 809 -23.13 -1.04 -6.36
C PRO A 809 -21.86 -1.65 -6.96
N TYR A 810 -20.70 -1.12 -6.52
CA TYR A 810 -19.36 -1.52 -6.98
C TYR A 810 -19.08 -1.24 -8.47
N GLU A 811 -19.96 -0.54 -9.18
CA GLU A 811 -19.64 0.10 -10.44
C GLU A 811 -19.19 1.53 -10.13
N PHE A 812 -17.89 1.73 -9.91
CA PHE A 812 -17.30 3.02 -9.51
C PHE A 812 -17.51 4.09 -10.58
N THR A 813 -17.52 5.34 -10.11
CA THR A 813 -17.52 6.54 -10.95
C THR A 813 -16.36 7.44 -10.57
N TYR A 814 -15.66 8.01 -11.53
CA TYR A 814 -14.49 8.83 -11.30
C TYR A 814 -14.59 10.19 -12.00
N MET A 815 -14.01 11.22 -11.37
CA MET A 815 -13.64 12.47 -12.03
C MET A 815 -12.13 12.65 -11.92
N PHE A 816 -11.53 13.12 -13.01
CA PHE A 816 -10.07 13.22 -13.11
C PHE A 816 -9.63 14.66 -13.21
N ARG A 817 -8.58 15.04 -12.46
CA ARG A 817 -7.89 16.31 -12.65
C ARG A 817 -6.97 16.22 -13.85
N ILE A 818 -7.14 17.15 -14.80
CA ILE A 818 -6.29 17.28 -15.99
C ILE A 818 -5.65 18.65 -15.95
N GLY A 819 -4.30 18.70 -15.98
CA GLY A 819 -3.55 19.96 -15.98
C GLY A 819 -2.99 20.29 -17.36
N LEU A 820 -3.19 21.52 -17.80
CA LEU A 820 -2.67 22.07 -19.06
C LEU A 820 -1.75 23.25 -18.76
N ASP A 821 -0.56 23.27 -19.37
CA ASP A 821 0.32 24.44 -19.33
C ASP A 821 -0.18 25.52 -20.28
N ILE A 822 -0.51 26.68 -19.75
CA ILE A 822 -1.06 27.79 -20.53
C ILE A 822 -0.15 29.01 -20.47
N PRO A 823 -0.17 29.90 -21.47
CA PRO A 823 0.53 31.18 -21.38
C PRO A 823 -0.02 32.04 -20.24
N GLU A 824 0.84 32.80 -19.56
CA GLU A 824 0.37 33.82 -18.63
C GLU A 824 -0.58 34.80 -19.34
N GLY A 825 -1.73 35.07 -18.73
CA GLY A 825 -2.75 35.96 -19.27
C GLY A 825 -3.59 35.38 -20.39
N ALA A 826 -3.58 34.03 -20.54
CA ALA A 826 -4.50 33.33 -21.44
C ALA A 826 -5.96 33.75 -21.23
N ARG A 827 -6.75 33.87 -22.32
CA ARG A 827 -8.06 34.46 -22.28
C ARG A 827 -9.19 33.53 -22.73
N GLN A 828 -8.89 32.54 -23.54
CA GLN A 828 -9.91 31.74 -24.18
C GLN A 828 -9.53 30.26 -24.20
N LEU A 829 -10.44 29.42 -23.77
CA LEU A 829 -10.38 27.96 -23.91
C LEU A 829 -11.42 27.53 -24.95
N VAL A 830 -11.00 26.73 -25.93
CA VAL A 830 -11.91 25.99 -26.82
C VAL A 830 -11.86 24.52 -26.44
N LEU A 831 -13.00 23.97 -26.05
CA LEU A 831 -13.17 22.56 -25.71
C LEU A 831 -13.06 21.66 -26.93
N PRO A 832 -12.74 20.36 -26.76
CA PRO A 832 -12.73 19.40 -27.85
C PRO A 832 -14.08 19.30 -28.59
N ASP A 833 -14.05 18.90 -29.86
CA ASP A 833 -15.27 18.53 -30.60
C ASP A 833 -15.56 17.03 -30.40
N ASP A 834 -15.78 16.65 -29.13
CA ASP A 834 -16.05 15.25 -28.79
C ASP A 834 -17.07 15.16 -27.63
N PRO A 835 -18.32 14.82 -27.93
CA PRO A 835 -19.39 14.76 -26.94
C PRO A 835 -19.25 13.62 -25.92
N ARG A 836 -18.26 12.75 -26.07
CA ARG A 836 -17.93 11.74 -25.06
C ARG A 836 -17.22 12.37 -23.85
N ILE A 837 -16.58 13.51 -24.04
CA ILE A 837 -15.86 14.21 -22.99
C ILE A 837 -16.80 15.17 -22.28
N VAL A 838 -16.82 15.11 -20.96
CA VAL A 838 -17.57 16.02 -20.10
C VAL A 838 -16.64 16.71 -19.12
N VAL A 839 -16.71 18.04 -19.07
CA VAL A 839 -16.00 18.88 -18.11
C VAL A 839 -16.99 19.31 -17.02
N PHE A 840 -16.67 19.01 -15.76
CA PHE A 840 -17.51 19.31 -14.59
C PHE A 840 -17.16 20.64 -13.94
N ALA A 841 -15.86 20.96 -13.89
CA ALA A 841 -15.33 22.20 -13.33
C ALA A 841 -14.01 22.54 -14.00
N ALA A 842 -13.64 23.81 -13.96
CA ALA A 842 -12.36 24.30 -14.44
C ALA A 842 -11.82 25.43 -13.54
N THR A 843 -10.50 25.47 -13.38
CA THR A 843 -9.83 26.48 -12.55
C THR A 843 -8.52 26.88 -13.22
N VAL A 844 -8.28 28.17 -13.42
CA VAL A 844 -6.96 28.69 -13.76
C VAL A 844 -6.17 28.95 -12.48
N ALA A 845 -4.88 28.59 -12.47
CA ALA A 845 -4.07 28.76 -11.27
C ALA A 845 -2.59 28.97 -11.60
N GLU A 846 -1.85 29.54 -10.65
CA GLU A 846 -0.40 29.27 -10.54
C GLU A 846 -0.25 27.78 -10.20
N ASP A 847 0.91 27.19 -10.54
CA ASP A 847 1.11 25.79 -10.18
C ASP A 847 1.33 25.63 -8.67
N PRO A 848 0.41 24.96 -7.91
CA PRO A 848 0.60 24.75 -6.48
C PRO A 848 1.87 23.93 -6.15
N ALA A 849 2.21 22.99 -7.03
CA ALA A 849 3.41 22.18 -6.93
C ALA A 849 4.69 22.92 -7.40
N GLY A 850 4.60 24.16 -7.86
CA GLY A 850 5.74 24.99 -8.23
C GLY A 850 6.57 24.39 -9.39
N GLY A 851 5.98 23.64 -10.30
CA GLY A 851 6.66 23.02 -11.44
C GLY A 851 7.57 21.84 -11.08
N ILE A 852 7.43 21.28 -9.88
CA ILE A 852 8.20 20.11 -9.44
C ILE A 852 7.69 18.85 -10.14
N GLY A 853 8.60 17.91 -10.43
CA GLY A 853 8.27 16.60 -10.97
C GLY A 853 9.01 15.49 -10.23
N ALA A 854 8.33 14.37 -9.93
CA ALA A 854 8.99 13.23 -9.33
C ALA A 854 10.14 12.74 -10.23
N ALA A 855 11.32 12.58 -9.64
CA ALA A 855 12.54 12.09 -10.27
C ALA A 855 12.87 10.64 -9.87
N CYS A 856 11.93 9.97 -9.23
CA CYS A 856 11.92 8.54 -8.90
C CYS A 856 10.49 8.03 -9.04
N ASP A 857 10.33 6.71 -9.15
CA ASP A 857 9.00 6.10 -9.08
C ASP A 857 8.54 6.13 -7.61
N LEU A 858 7.47 6.86 -7.31
CA LEU A 858 6.91 6.96 -5.96
C LEU A 858 6.10 5.72 -5.57
N LEU A 859 5.62 4.96 -6.56
CA LEU A 859 4.60 3.93 -6.38
C LEU A 859 5.14 2.50 -6.52
N ARG A 860 6.33 2.32 -7.12
CA ARG A 860 6.92 1.01 -7.44
C ARG A 860 8.36 0.89 -6.96
N VAL A 861 8.82 -0.34 -6.73
CA VAL A 861 10.24 -0.63 -6.50
C VAL A 861 11.00 -0.44 -7.81
N GLN A 862 12.07 0.31 -7.78
CA GLN A 862 12.94 0.52 -8.94
C GLN A 862 13.95 -0.62 -9.03
N LEU A 863 13.86 -1.42 -10.10
CA LEU A 863 14.74 -2.56 -10.29
C LEU A 863 16.14 -2.12 -10.73
N PRO A 864 17.22 -2.73 -10.22
CA PRO A 864 18.59 -2.47 -10.65
C PRO A 864 18.85 -3.13 -12.00
N VAL A 865 18.54 -2.45 -13.10
CA VAL A 865 18.69 -2.97 -14.48
C VAL A 865 19.69 -2.12 -15.24
N LYS A 866 20.66 -2.77 -15.90
CA LYS A 866 21.63 -2.10 -16.74
C LYS A 866 20.96 -1.58 -18.02
N GLY A 867 20.91 -0.25 -18.17
CA GLY A 867 20.20 0.42 -19.25
C GLY A 867 18.75 -0.02 -19.25
N ALA A 868 17.80 0.81 -18.84
CA ALA A 868 16.41 0.40 -18.77
C ALA A 868 16.04 -0.30 -20.08
N ASP A 869 15.98 -1.62 -20.06
CA ASP A 869 15.32 -2.34 -21.12
C ASP A 869 13.86 -1.91 -21.04
N ALA A 870 13.35 -1.20 -22.02
CA ALA A 870 11.99 -0.68 -22.04
C ALA A 870 10.95 -1.80 -21.89
N SER A 871 11.36 -3.07 -22.15
CA SER A 871 10.57 -4.27 -21.88
C SER A 871 10.43 -4.60 -20.40
N GLN A 872 11.17 -3.93 -19.51
CA GLN A 872 11.29 -4.30 -18.09
C GLN A 872 10.75 -3.22 -17.11
N ALA A 873 10.56 -2.00 -17.57
CA ALA A 873 9.81 -0.99 -16.82
C ALA A 873 8.32 -1.31 -16.93
N GLY A 874 7.79 -2.10 -16.01
CA GLY A 874 6.47 -2.70 -15.98
C GLY A 874 5.85 -2.77 -17.36
N ARG A 875 5.59 -3.92 -17.93
CA ARG A 875 5.11 -4.01 -19.33
C ARG A 875 3.88 -3.14 -19.48
N ARG A 876 4.13 -1.89 -19.80
CA ARG A 876 3.09 -0.92 -20.07
C ARG A 876 2.31 -1.47 -21.26
N ASN A 877 0.99 -1.46 -21.21
CA ASN A 877 0.20 -1.73 -22.40
C ASN A 877 0.68 -0.80 -23.52
N LEU A 878 1.46 -1.33 -24.47
CA LEU A 878 2.03 -0.53 -25.55
C LEU A 878 0.95 0.11 -26.45
N LEU A 879 -0.27 -0.36 -26.33
CA LEU A 879 -1.44 0.14 -27.04
C LEU A 879 -2.18 1.22 -26.25
N TYR A 880 -1.91 1.36 -24.93
CA TYR A 880 -2.58 2.35 -24.10
C TYR A 880 -2.46 3.76 -24.69
N GLY A 881 -3.60 4.42 -24.88
CA GLY A 881 -3.67 5.75 -25.46
C GLY A 881 -3.21 5.89 -26.92
N LYS A 882 -2.91 4.77 -27.62
CA LYS A 882 -2.56 4.84 -29.03
C LYS A 882 -3.80 4.91 -29.91
N PRO A 883 -3.82 5.78 -30.93
CA PRO A 883 -4.95 5.85 -31.84
C PRO A 883 -5.08 4.55 -32.65
N VAL A 884 -6.30 4.06 -32.80
CA VAL A 884 -6.60 2.96 -33.71
C VAL A 884 -6.59 3.49 -35.15
N VAL A 885 -5.61 3.05 -35.96
CA VAL A 885 -5.44 3.54 -37.33
C VAL A 885 -6.21 2.71 -38.36
N GLU A 886 -6.53 1.45 -38.05
CA GLU A 886 -7.28 0.54 -38.89
C GLU A 886 -8.14 -0.41 -38.06
N ARG A 887 -9.39 -0.62 -38.47
CA ARG A 887 -10.33 -1.55 -37.85
C ARG A 887 -11.16 -2.24 -38.96
N SER A 888 -11.40 -3.54 -38.80
CA SER A 888 -12.16 -4.33 -39.77
C SER A 888 -13.63 -4.54 -39.40
N GLY A 889 -14.02 -4.21 -38.16
CA GLY A 889 -15.37 -4.32 -37.65
C GLY A 889 -15.44 -4.19 -36.13
N GLU A 890 -16.60 -3.93 -35.64
CA GLU A 890 -16.91 -3.87 -34.22
C GLU A 890 -18.18 -4.65 -33.93
N VAL A 891 -18.18 -5.48 -32.88
CA VAL A 891 -19.33 -6.32 -32.53
C VAL A 891 -20.37 -5.53 -31.73
N ASN A 892 -19.93 -4.72 -30.77
CA ASN A 892 -20.79 -3.82 -29.99
C ASN A 892 -19.95 -2.66 -29.37
N ALA A 893 -20.60 -1.74 -28.69
CA ALA A 893 -19.94 -0.56 -28.14
C ALA A 893 -18.89 -0.84 -27.06
N SER A 894 -18.99 -1.98 -26.35
CA SER A 894 -18.02 -2.39 -25.32
C SER A 894 -16.87 -3.21 -25.88
N GLU A 895 -16.93 -3.60 -27.15
CA GLU A 895 -15.92 -4.41 -27.84
C GLU A 895 -15.24 -3.64 -28.98
N ARG A 896 -15.21 -2.32 -28.87
CA ARG A 896 -14.57 -1.46 -29.86
C ARG A 896 -13.06 -1.61 -29.83
N ALA A 897 -12.43 -1.35 -30.96
CA ALA A 897 -10.98 -1.45 -31.08
C ALA A 897 -10.23 -0.51 -30.10
N GLU A 898 -10.81 0.63 -29.78
CA GLU A 898 -10.26 1.59 -28.78
C GLU A 898 -10.20 1.00 -27.37
N CYS A 899 -11.11 0.08 -27.01
CA CYS A 899 -11.10 -0.60 -25.72
C CYS A 899 -9.87 -1.48 -25.51
N ALA A 900 -9.16 -1.86 -26.59
CA ALA A 900 -7.89 -2.59 -26.49
C ALA A 900 -6.72 -1.68 -26.07
N THR A 901 -6.91 -0.37 -26.05
CA THR A 901 -5.88 0.63 -25.79
C THR A 901 -6.17 1.50 -24.56
N ASP A 902 -7.26 1.23 -23.84
CA ASP A 902 -7.72 2.05 -22.71
C ASP A 902 -7.29 1.53 -21.32
N GLU A 903 -6.65 0.35 -21.27
CA GLU A 903 -6.26 -0.33 -20.01
C GLU A 903 -7.44 -0.64 -19.06
N ASP A 904 -8.68 -0.50 -19.51
CA ASP A 904 -9.85 -0.83 -18.70
C ASP A 904 -10.21 -2.32 -18.91
N VAL A 905 -10.05 -3.13 -17.85
CA VAL A 905 -10.36 -4.55 -17.88
C VAL A 905 -11.83 -4.88 -17.96
N SER A 906 -12.71 -3.90 -17.72
CA SER A 906 -14.15 -4.04 -17.89
C SER A 906 -14.60 -3.84 -19.35
N THR A 907 -13.73 -3.29 -20.20
CA THR A 907 -13.94 -3.16 -21.64
C THR A 907 -13.12 -4.21 -22.40
N SER A 908 -13.57 -4.63 -23.56
CA SER A 908 -12.85 -5.56 -24.42
C SER A 908 -12.91 -5.13 -25.88
N GLY A 909 -11.74 -5.04 -26.52
CA GLY A 909 -11.67 -4.95 -27.95
C GLY A 909 -11.87 -6.36 -28.55
N ALA A 910 -12.97 -6.60 -29.29
CA ALA A 910 -13.21 -7.88 -29.93
C ALA A 910 -12.24 -8.10 -31.09
N ILE A 911 -11.30 -9.03 -30.91
CA ILE A 911 -10.44 -9.51 -31.97
C ILE A 911 -11.07 -10.80 -32.50
N THR A 912 -11.94 -10.68 -33.52
CA THR A 912 -12.42 -11.84 -34.26
C THR A 912 -11.27 -12.39 -35.09
N ALA A 913 -11.08 -13.72 -35.05
CA ALA A 913 -10.05 -14.41 -35.82
C ALA A 913 -10.15 -14.03 -37.30
N MET A 914 -9.16 -13.35 -37.81
CA MET A 914 -9.07 -12.97 -39.21
C MET A 914 -8.43 -14.09 -40.05
N PRO A 915 -8.92 -14.31 -41.27
CA PRO A 915 -8.31 -15.28 -42.17
C PRO A 915 -6.93 -14.89 -42.69
N ASN A 916 -6.45 -13.66 -42.39
CA ASN A 916 -5.18 -13.19 -42.92
C ASN A 916 -4.44 -12.26 -41.96
N PRO A 917 -3.26 -12.63 -41.42
CA PRO A 917 -2.50 -11.86 -40.45
C PRO A 917 -1.88 -10.55 -40.97
N SER A 918 -2.00 -10.25 -42.27
CA SER A 918 -1.34 -9.12 -42.91
C SER A 918 -2.07 -7.77 -42.76
N CYS A 919 -3.22 -7.72 -42.08
CA CYS A 919 -4.05 -6.52 -42.02
C CYS A 919 -3.92 -5.74 -40.70
N TRP A 920 -2.95 -6.03 -39.82
CA TRP A 920 -2.77 -5.29 -38.54
C TRP A 920 -1.64 -4.26 -38.69
N GLY A 921 -2.00 -3.03 -38.97
CA GLY A 921 -1.09 -1.89 -38.90
C GLY A 921 -1.20 -1.15 -37.60
N TRP A 922 -0.37 -1.45 -36.62
CA TRP A 922 -0.18 -0.66 -35.40
C TRP A 922 1.07 0.20 -35.55
N ILE A 923 0.95 1.49 -35.38
CA ILE A 923 2.10 2.39 -35.35
C ILE A 923 2.55 2.56 -33.89
N SER A 924 3.53 1.78 -33.49
CA SER A 924 4.41 2.14 -32.38
C SER A 924 5.66 2.76 -33.02
N ASP A 925 5.87 4.05 -32.85
CA ASP A 925 7.12 4.78 -33.15
C ASP A 925 7.76 4.52 -34.53
N GLY A 926 6.95 4.43 -35.58
CA GLY A 926 7.39 4.56 -36.99
C GLY A 926 8.21 3.41 -37.56
N ARG A 927 8.21 2.19 -36.98
CA ARG A 927 8.84 1.03 -37.61
C ARG A 927 7.95 -0.22 -37.52
N PRO A 928 7.68 -0.92 -38.64
CA PRO A 928 7.05 -2.21 -38.61
C PRO A 928 8.06 -3.24 -38.07
N ARG A 929 7.75 -3.87 -36.94
CA ARG A 929 8.45 -5.09 -36.53
C ARG A 929 7.67 -6.30 -37.00
N SER A 930 8.14 -6.90 -38.09
CA SER A 930 7.75 -8.25 -38.48
C SER A 930 8.32 -9.22 -37.44
N GLY A 931 7.46 -10.03 -36.78
CA GLY A 931 7.90 -11.23 -36.11
C GLY A 931 7.66 -11.32 -34.60
N VAL A 932 6.83 -10.47 -33.99
CA VAL A 932 6.28 -10.76 -32.69
C VAL A 932 4.84 -11.21 -32.89
N GLY A 933 4.64 -12.53 -32.93
CA GLY A 933 3.31 -13.09 -32.70
C GLY A 933 2.87 -12.64 -31.30
N MET A 934 2.22 -11.48 -31.24
CA MET A 934 1.37 -11.20 -30.12
C MET A 934 0.24 -12.22 -30.18
N SER A 935 0.39 -13.33 -29.45
CA SER A 935 -0.77 -13.95 -28.87
C SER A 935 -1.24 -12.99 -27.79
N CYS A 936 -1.89 -11.90 -28.15
CA CYS A 936 -2.87 -11.28 -27.31
C CYS A 936 -3.96 -12.34 -27.13
N THR A 937 -3.68 -13.33 -26.32
CA THR A 937 -4.71 -14.09 -25.66
C THR A 937 -5.32 -13.14 -24.62
N LEU A 938 -6.06 -12.16 -25.13
CA LEU A 938 -7.22 -11.63 -24.43
C LEU A 938 -8.18 -12.83 -24.26
N ARG A 939 -7.81 -13.78 -23.42
CA ARG A 939 -8.71 -14.69 -22.76
C ARG A 939 -9.25 -13.99 -21.50
N SER A 940 -9.82 -12.83 -21.67
CA SER A 940 -11.08 -12.63 -21.03
C SER A 940 -12.04 -13.54 -21.80
N LYS A 941 -12.43 -14.66 -21.27
CA LYS A 941 -13.75 -15.13 -21.67
C LYS A 941 -14.63 -13.90 -21.52
N PRO A 942 -15.30 -13.45 -22.58
CA PRO A 942 -16.33 -12.47 -22.39
C PRO A 942 -17.20 -13.06 -21.30
N TRP A 943 -17.46 -12.34 -20.25
CA TRP A 943 -18.57 -12.60 -19.37
C TRP A 943 -19.77 -12.49 -20.30
N THR A 944 -20.12 -13.61 -20.91
CA THR A 944 -21.35 -13.67 -21.67
C THR A 944 -22.43 -13.33 -20.66
N THR A 945 -23.15 -12.29 -20.92
CA THR A 945 -24.42 -11.90 -20.33
C THR A 945 -25.48 -13.02 -20.41
N SER A 946 -25.10 -14.27 -20.57
CA SER A 946 -25.96 -15.46 -20.64
C SER A 946 -26.14 -16.18 -19.32
N GLN A 947 -25.50 -15.76 -18.23
CA GLN A 947 -26.02 -16.05 -16.91
C GLN A 947 -26.93 -14.88 -16.46
N ARG A 948 -27.99 -14.63 -17.19
CA ARG A 948 -29.18 -14.02 -16.65
C ARG A 948 -29.60 -14.89 -15.47
N SER A 949 -29.33 -14.40 -14.29
CA SER A 949 -30.03 -14.86 -13.09
C SER A 949 -31.52 -14.80 -13.41
N THR A 950 -32.16 -15.93 -13.40
CA THR A 950 -33.60 -16.02 -13.46
C THR A 950 -34.16 -15.22 -12.29
N PRO A 951 -34.95 -14.17 -12.50
CA PRO A 951 -35.55 -13.47 -11.38
C PRO A 951 -36.45 -14.44 -10.64
N CYS A 952 -36.23 -14.63 -9.34
CA CYS A 952 -37.23 -15.17 -8.44
C CYS A 952 -38.44 -14.24 -8.49
N ARG A 953 -39.43 -14.60 -9.28
CA ARG A 953 -40.78 -14.03 -9.21
C ARG A 953 -41.43 -14.57 -7.94
N CYS A 954 -41.58 -13.72 -6.95
CA CYS A 954 -42.65 -13.89 -5.97
C CYS A 954 -43.97 -13.68 -6.70
N ALA A 955 -44.61 -14.74 -7.09
CA ALA A 955 -46.02 -14.71 -7.53
C ALA A 955 -46.89 -15.27 -6.41
N GLY A 956 -47.83 -14.44 -6.00
CA GLY A 956 -48.85 -14.82 -5.03
C GLY A 956 -49.70 -15.99 -5.50
N ALA A 957 -50.18 -16.73 -4.53
CA ALA A 957 -51.03 -17.91 -4.69
C ALA A 957 -52.36 -17.57 -5.35
N PRO A 958 -52.95 -18.56 -6.03
CA PRO A 958 -54.13 -19.20 -5.40
C PRO A 958 -54.10 -20.73 -5.46
N ALA A 959 -54.84 -21.26 -4.51
CA ALA A 959 -55.04 -22.65 -4.23
C ALA A 959 -55.67 -23.45 -5.36
N LYS A 960 -55.31 -24.74 -5.56
CA LYS A 960 -56.11 -25.95 -5.39
C LYS A 960 -55.46 -27.19 -6.00
N SER A 961 -55.70 -28.25 -5.30
CA SER A 961 -55.78 -29.66 -5.67
C SER A 961 -54.54 -30.55 -5.50
N GLY A 962 -54.78 -31.50 -4.64
CA GLY A 962 -53.87 -32.51 -4.14
C GLY A 962 -53.40 -33.54 -5.14
N LYS A 963 -52.30 -34.13 -4.80
CA LYS A 963 -52.01 -35.55 -5.00
C LYS A 963 -50.90 -35.98 -3.99
N ARG A 964 -51.24 -37.10 -3.33
CA ARG A 964 -50.38 -37.88 -2.42
C ARG A 964 -49.09 -38.29 -3.14
N TRP A 965 -47.98 -38.16 -2.41
CA TRP A 965 -46.81 -38.97 -2.66
C TRP A 965 -46.33 -39.64 -1.40
N THR A 966 -46.06 -40.92 -1.54
CA THR A 966 -45.68 -41.91 -0.55
C THR A 966 -44.25 -41.67 -0.05
N ARG A 967 -44.04 -41.89 1.24
CA ARG A 967 -42.75 -42.03 1.91
C ARG A 967 -41.92 -43.14 1.27
N SER A 968 -40.68 -42.85 0.97
CA SER A 968 -39.60 -43.83 0.94
C SER A 968 -38.51 -43.40 1.91
N THR A 969 -38.28 -44.24 2.86
CA THR A 969 -37.21 -44.19 3.85
C THR A 969 -35.91 -44.60 3.21
N THR A 970 -34.90 -43.69 3.28
CA THR A 970 -33.50 -44.11 3.15
C THR A 970 -32.70 -43.50 4.29
N THR A 971 -32.04 -44.40 4.97
CA THR A 971 -31.17 -44.21 6.13
C THR A 971 -30.00 -43.31 5.84
N ARG A 972 -29.74 -42.33 6.72
CA ARG A 972 -28.51 -41.56 6.80
C ARG A 972 -27.41 -42.38 7.50
N PRO A 973 -26.14 -42.28 7.04
CA PRO A 973 -25.00 -42.65 7.87
C PRO A 973 -24.62 -41.47 8.77
N SER A 974 -24.39 -41.78 10.03
CA SER A 974 -23.95 -40.92 11.10
C SER A 974 -22.53 -40.38 10.84
N LYS A 975 -22.33 -39.06 11.00
CA LYS A 975 -21.00 -38.44 11.11
C LYS A 975 -20.44 -38.69 12.53
N PRO A 976 -19.13 -38.97 12.66
CA PRO A 976 -18.50 -38.95 13.97
C PRO A 976 -18.15 -37.52 14.33
N THR A 977 -18.67 -36.99 15.41
CA THR A 977 -18.20 -35.81 16.11
C THR A 977 -17.00 -36.20 16.94
N GLY A 978 -15.80 -35.73 16.52
CA GLY A 978 -14.60 -35.79 17.32
C GLY A 978 -14.37 -34.45 17.97
N PHE A 979 -14.63 -34.32 19.26
CA PHE A 979 -14.15 -33.22 20.09
C PHE A 979 -12.73 -33.52 20.52
N PHE A 980 -11.79 -32.64 20.25
CA PHE A 980 -10.49 -32.64 20.89
C PHE A 980 -10.53 -31.86 22.19
N ARG A 981 -10.21 -32.48 23.29
CA ARG A 981 -9.77 -31.84 24.53
C ARG A 981 -8.26 -31.70 24.46
N SER A 982 -7.77 -30.51 24.71
CA SER A 982 -6.37 -30.29 25.05
C SER A 982 -6.11 -30.60 26.54
N PRO A 983 -4.94 -31.04 26.92
CA PRO A 983 -4.54 -31.08 28.30
C PRO A 983 -4.25 -29.69 28.89
#